data_62901b12b5973f6ea50da27b11bba39d
#
_entry.id   62901b12b5973f6ea50da27b11bba39d
#
_cell.length_a   1.000
_cell.length_b   1.000
_cell.length_c   1.000
_cell.angle_alpha   90.00
_cell.angle_beta   90.00
_cell.angle_gamma   90.00
#
_symmetry.space_group_name_H-M   'P 1'
#
loop_
_entity.id
_entity.type
_entity.pdbx_description
1 polymer ?
#
loop_
_entity_poly.entity_id
_entity_poly.type
_entity_poly.pdbx_seq_one_letter_code
_entity_poly.pdbx_strand_id
1 'polypeptide(L)'
;MSRTRWGADESAVAGSPQYIDKISAVFVHHTAGSNDYSCAQSASLVRGIMAYDIQVAQRGDLGYNFLVDKCGRIFEGRAGGADLPVRGDHTYGFNGDSTGIAVLGDFEGSTASAAAKPSRAAVESVARLAAWKLGQYGGNPSGTVTLTADADTGVYAKGAQATLNVISGGKDAATTTSPGKNLYGKLSEIRRYASSPGRSSAIPTADYNGDGVSDLVAATPKQGSGWLTLVPGGISGPVSASKLKLNQGSTGVPGAAESGDQWGAATAWGDINGDGYADLAVGAPGEDDTTHADRGAVTILYGPKFDTGADTMALGDDYNPNSAHFGATVAVGDFNADGKADVFTAATGTGGNWVARFANGQETAGDITTVSGALAYADAVSGDFNRDGYADVALTYRDASGVGRVTWFKGSKALGLSKVSTLTVKGGRSLAAGDVNGNGYDDIVIGQPSASESGGSSGGQVTVVPGASTGFTTTGMTTIHQGTAGVEGASESGDAFGTSVSVGDFNADGYADVLTGAPSEDITRDGKNRSNAGSVWLLKGTSSGLTGTGSLALSQDTANIPGSTETDDKLGSALSLSDVTGDGYADLTIGAEGEDAGTGTLLYVPVTGGTVTTAKAVYYGIAQLGTSTGGRLGQVLTP
;
A
#
# COMPACT_ATOMS: atom_id res chain seq x y z
N MET A 1 -9.52 5.96 11.58
CA MET A 1 -10.54 7.03 11.76
C MET A 1 -10.34 7.65 13.14
N SER A 2 -10.05 8.96 13.20
CA SER A 2 -9.84 9.68 14.46
C SER A 2 -11.14 9.80 15.28
N ARG A 3 -11.01 10.07 16.57
CA ARG A 3 -12.15 10.25 17.49
C ARG A 3 -13.14 11.32 17.01
N THR A 4 -12.63 12.44 16.50
CA THR A 4 -13.47 13.52 15.94
C THR A 4 -14.28 13.02 14.73
N ARG A 5 -13.68 12.19 13.86
CA ARG A 5 -14.32 11.72 12.64
C ARG A 5 -15.43 10.69 12.88
N TRP A 6 -15.26 9.78 13.84
CA TRP A 6 -16.35 8.86 14.18
C TRP A 6 -17.36 9.45 15.19
N GLY A 7 -17.13 10.69 15.65
CA GLY A 7 -18.04 11.47 16.49
C GLY A 7 -18.04 11.02 17.94
N ALA A 8 -16.85 10.87 18.55
CA ALA A 8 -16.70 10.66 19.98
C ALA A 8 -17.32 11.81 20.78
N ASP A 9 -18.00 11.49 21.87
CA ASP A 9 -18.47 12.49 22.83
C ASP A 9 -17.35 12.81 23.83
N GLU A 10 -16.46 13.73 23.44
CA GLU A 10 -15.33 14.13 24.27
C GLU A 10 -15.77 14.80 25.58
N SER A 11 -17.00 15.34 25.65
CA SER A 11 -17.54 15.94 26.87
C SER A 11 -17.90 14.90 27.94
N ALA A 12 -18.09 13.66 27.53
CA ALA A 12 -18.37 12.53 28.43
C ALA A 12 -17.10 11.87 28.99
N VAL A 13 -15.93 12.16 28.44
CA VAL A 13 -14.65 11.56 28.87
C VAL A 13 -14.24 12.12 30.22
N ALA A 14 -13.93 11.23 31.17
CA ALA A 14 -13.52 11.58 32.52
C ALA A 14 -11.99 11.49 32.70
N GLY A 15 -11.38 12.59 33.11
CA GLY A 15 -9.95 12.68 33.40
C GLY A 15 -9.08 12.90 32.17
N SER A 16 -7.78 13.10 32.39
CA SER A 16 -6.80 13.24 31.32
C SER A 16 -6.25 11.88 30.90
N PRO A 17 -5.87 11.70 29.60
CA PRO A 17 -5.20 10.49 29.14
C PRO A 17 -3.97 10.18 29.98
N GLN A 18 -3.76 8.90 30.27
CA GLN A 18 -2.54 8.39 30.90
C GLN A 18 -1.69 7.68 29.86
N TYR A 19 -0.38 7.82 29.99
CA TYR A 19 0.58 7.22 29.07
C TYR A 19 1.46 6.19 29.79
N ILE A 20 1.92 5.21 29.05
CA ILE A 20 2.89 4.20 29.48
C ILE A 20 4.23 4.48 28.81
N ASP A 21 5.32 3.91 29.32
CA ASP A 21 6.66 4.19 28.78
C ASP A 21 6.83 3.61 27.36
N LYS A 22 6.28 2.44 27.12
CA LYS A 22 6.35 1.74 25.82
C LYS A 22 5.23 0.71 25.68
N ILE A 23 4.93 0.36 24.44
CA ILE A 23 4.05 -0.76 24.10
C ILE A 23 4.93 -2.00 23.88
N SER A 24 4.83 -2.97 24.80
CA SER A 24 5.58 -4.24 24.74
C SER A 24 4.73 -5.40 24.23
N ALA A 25 3.41 -5.27 24.28
CA ALA A 25 2.47 -6.30 23.84
C ALA A 25 1.20 -5.69 23.23
N VAL A 26 0.55 -6.48 22.39
CA VAL A 26 -0.79 -6.21 21.84
C VAL A 26 -1.75 -7.28 22.33
N PHE A 27 -2.87 -6.87 22.94
CA PHE A 27 -3.94 -7.79 23.27
C PHE A 27 -5.12 -7.59 22.31
N VAL A 28 -5.46 -8.67 21.60
CA VAL A 28 -6.59 -8.70 20.67
C VAL A 28 -7.83 -9.14 21.43
N HIS A 29 -8.92 -8.40 21.22
CA HIS A 29 -10.22 -8.59 21.82
C HIS A 29 -11.33 -8.64 20.77
N HIS A 30 -12.53 -9.00 21.19
CA HIS A 30 -13.76 -8.74 20.45
C HIS A 30 -14.73 -7.94 21.33
N THR A 31 -15.70 -7.30 20.69
CA THR A 31 -16.69 -6.50 21.42
C THR A 31 -17.89 -7.33 21.89
N ALA A 32 -17.99 -8.60 21.49
CA ALA A 32 -19.09 -9.53 21.74
C ALA A 32 -20.49 -8.98 21.30
N GLY A 33 -20.49 -8.02 20.37
CA GLY A 33 -21.70 -7.44 19.77
C GLY A 33 -22.20 -8.22 18.55
N SER A 34 -23.24 -7.68 17.88
CA SER A 34 -23.76 -8.28 16.66
C SER A 34 -22.75 -8.25 15.51
N ASN A 35 -22.68 -9.34 14.73
CA ASN A 35 -21.96 -9.39 13.45
C ASN A 35 -22.83 -8.91 12.27
N ASP A 36 -24.13 -8.72 12.49
CA ASP A 36 -25.06 -8.23 11.48
C ASP A 36 -25.12 -6.69 11.53
N TYR A 37 -24.18 -6.05 10.86
CA TYR A 37 -24.12 -4.61 10.68
C TYR A 37 -23.47 -4.28 9.33
N SER A 38 -23.78 -3.14 8.74
CA SER A 38 -23.05 -2.60 7.59
C SER A 38 -21.86 -1.75 8.07
N CYS A 39 -20.82 -1.61 7.26
CA CYS A 39 -19.66 -0.78 7.63
C CYS A 39 -19.99 0.71 7.75
N ALA A 40 -21.09 1.16 7.14
CA ALA A 40 -21.65 2.49 7.39
C ALA A 40 -22.17 2.68 8.84
N GLN A 41 -22.47 1.60 9.54
CA GLN A 41 -22.94 1.64 10.93
C GLN A 41 -21.80 1.56 11.96
N SER A 42 -20.57 1.25 11.54
CA SER A 42 -19.44 1.00 12.45
C SER A 42 -19.18 2.16 13.41
N ALA A 43 -19.15 3.41 12.92
CA ALA A 43 -18.98 4.59 13.77
C ALA A 43 -20.08 4.71 14.85
N SER A 44 -21.32 4.36 14.53
CA SER A 44 -22.42 4.34 15.50
C SER A 44 -22.24 3.25 16.56
N LEU A 45 -21.73 2.07 16.16
CA LEU A 45 -21.42 0.99 17.09
C LEU A 45 -20.30 1.39 18.06
N VAL A 46 -19.24 2.03 17.54
CA VAL A 46 -18.13 2.53 18.38
C VAL A 46 -18.61 3.56 19.39
N ARG A 47 -19.51 4.50 19.00
CA ARG A 47 -20.15 5.42 19.93
C ARG A 47 -20.97 4.70 21.00
N GLY A 48 -21.70 3.65 20.61
CA GLY A 48 -22.47 2.82 21.55
C GLY A 48 -21.57 2.11 22.58
N ILE A 49 -20.42 1.59 22.15
CA ILE A 49 -19.43 0.96 23.03
C ILE A 49 -18.82 1.99 23.97
N MET A 50 -18.45 3.17 23.48
CA MET A 50 -17.95 4.28 24.30
C MET A 50 -18.97 4.67 25.38
N ALA A 51 -20.24 4.83 25.01
CA ALA A 51 -21.30 5.16 25.96
C ALA A 51 -21.47 4.07 27.02
N TYR A 52 -21.40 2.79 26.63
CA TYR A 52 -21.45 1.66 27.58
C TYR A 52 -20.24 1.68 28.54
N ASP A 53 -19.03 1.86 28.02
CA ASP A 53 -17.80 1.88 28.83
C ASP A 53 -17.81 3.02 29.84
N ILE A 54 -18.30 4.20 29.46
CA ILE A 54 -18.39 5.36 30.34
C ILE A 54 -19.53 5.22 31.35
N GLN A 55 -20.76 4.91 30.87
CA GLN A 55 -21.97 4.99 31.70
C GLN A 55 -22.23 3.73 32.53
N VAL A 56 -21.86 2.56 32.00
CA VAL A 56 -22.13 1.26 32.63
C VAL A 56 -20.88 0.67 33.24
N ALA A 57 -19.81 0.56 32.49
CA ALA A 57 -18.56 -0.02 32.95
C ALA A 57 -17.70 0.94 33.80
N GLN A 58 -18.04 2.24 33.84
CA GLN A 58 -17.40 3.28 34.66
C GLN A 58 -15.89 3.43 34.37
N ARG A 59 -15.46 3.25 33.11
CA ARG A 59 -14.05 3.30 32.70
C ARG A 59 -13.51 4.71 32.43
N GLY A 60 -14.37 5.71 32.48
CA GLY A 60 -14.01 7.11 32.20
C GLY A 60 -13.85 7.44 30.72
N ASP A 61 -13.59 6.48 29.86
CA ASP A 61 -13.53 6.56 28.40
C ASP A 61 -13.63 5.13 27.85
N LEU A 62 -13.53 4.96 26.53
CA LEU A 62 -13.41 3.68 25.86
C LEU A 62 -12.23 2.87 26.45
N GLY A 63 -12.46 1.59 26.76
CA GLY A 63 -11.42 0.74 27.34
C GLY A 63 -10.33 0.34 26.35
N TYR A 64 -10.70 0.12 25.09
CA TYR A 64 -9.78 -0.27 24.03
C TYR A 64 -9.05 0.92 23.44
N ASN A 65 -7.77 0.75 23.12
CA ASN A 65 -6.99 1.78 22.43
C ASN A 65 -7.45 1.94 20.97
N PHE A 66 -7.82 0.82 20.35
CA PHE A 66 -8.30 0.80 18.97
C PHE A 66 -9.45 -0.18 18.80
N LEU A 67 -10.31 0.10 17.81
CA LEU A 67 -11.34 -0.84 17.36
C LEU A 67 -11.19 -1.05 15.85
N VAL A 68 -11.56 -2.23 15.36
CA VAL A 68 -11.50 -2.60 13.95
C VAL A 68 -12.85 -3.19 13.55
N ASP A 69 -13.43 -2.71 12.45
CA ASP A 69 -14.68 -3.28 11.93
C ASP A 69 -14.44 -4.41 10.91
N LYS A 70 -15.51 -5.02 10.45
CA LYS A 70 -15.42 -6.13 9.48
C LYS A 70 -14.93 -5.72 8.09
N CYS A 71 -14.92 -4.42 7.75
CA CYS A 71 -14.35 -3.89 6.53
C CYS A 71 -12.89 -3.45 6.69
N GLY A 72 -12.30 -3.69 7.86
CA GLY A 72 -10.90 -3.36 8.13
C GLY A 72 -10.68 -1.91 8.56
N ARG A 73 -11.73 -1.10 8.76
CA ARG A 73 -11.55 0.27 9.25
C ARG A 73 -11.06 0.27 10.68
N ILE A 74 -10.01 1.03 10.92
CA ILE A 74 -9.41 1.23 12.23
C ILE A 74 -9.97 2.51 12.84
N PHE A 75 -10.47 2.40 14.06
CA PHE A 75 -11.00 3.51 14.86
C PHE A 75 -10.07 3.77 16.05
N GLU A 76 -9.60 5.01 16.20
CA GLU A 76 -8.98 5.45 17.44
C GLU A 76 -10.01 5.32 18.56
N GLY A 77 -9.70 4.53 19.57
CA GLY A 77 -10.62 4.23 20.67
C GLY A 77 -10.42 5.21 21.83
N ARG A 78 -9.56 4.86 22.79
CA ARG A 78 -9.30 5.68 23.98
C ARG A 78 -8.58 6.99 23.62
N ALA A 79 -9.00 8.10 24.20
CA ALA A 79 -8.42 9.42 23.99
C ALA A 79 -6.94 9.47 24.40
N GLY A 80 -6.18 10.32 23.71
CA GLY A 80 -4.77 10.59 24.06
C GLY A 80 -3.82 10.65 22.88
N GLY A 81 -4.29 10.31 21.68
CA GLY A 81 -3.52 10.28 20.44
C GLY A 81 -3.20 8.87 19.98
N ALA A 82 -3.54 8.58 18.73
CA ALA A 82 -3.33 7.25 18.14
C ALA A 82 -1.84 6.87 18.06
N ASP A 83 -0.96 7.84 17.87
CA ASP A 83 0.50 7.70 17.80
C ASP A 83 1.17 7.48 19.17
N LEU A 84 0.51 7.88 20.26
CA LEU A 84 1.09 7.84 21.61
C LEU A 84 0.83 6.50 22.31
N PRO A 85 1.66 6.14 23.34
CA PRO A 85 1.47 4.94 24.12
C PRO A 85 0.42 5.17 25.22
N VAL A 86 -0.83 5.36 24.81
CA VAL A 86 -1.94 5.61 25.73
C VAL A 86 -2.21 4.36 26.55
N ARG A 87 -2.31 4.49 27.88
CA ARG A 87 -2.72 3.41 28.77
C ARG A 87 -4.20 3.10 28.57
N GLY A 88 -4.52 1.91 28.08
CA GLY A 88 -5.88 1.42 27.93
C GLY A 88 -6.48 0.87 29.24
N ASP A 89 -7.72 0.40 29.16
CA ASP A 89 -8.40 -0.36 30.20
C ASP A 89 -9.10 -1.58 29.57
N HIS A 90 -8.29 -2.44 28.91
CA HIS A 90 -8.74 -3.55 28.08
C HIS A 90 -8.35 -4.93 28.63
N THR A 91 -7.16 -5.06 29.26
CA THR A 91 -6.65 -6.33 29.79
C THR A 91 -6.23 -6.15 31.24
N TYR A 92 -7.14 -6.47 32.14
CA TYR A 92 -6.93 -6.30 33.58
C TYR A 92 -5.61 -6.95 34.03
N GLY A 93 -4.80 -6.20 34.78
CA GLY A 93 -3.49 -6.61 35.25
C GLY A 93 -2.32 -6.41 34.26
N PHE A 94 -2.58 -6.02 33.00
CA PHE A 94 -1.55 -5.89 31.96
C PHE A 94 -1.67 -4.62 31.11
N ASN A 95 -2.48 -3.64 31.53
CA ASN A 95 -2.66 -2.37 30.80
C ASN A 95 -1.43 -1.45 30.84
N GLY A 96 -0.49 -1.72 31.74
CA GLY A 96 0.71 -0.87 31.95
C GLY A 96 1.82 -1.02 30.90
N ASP A 97 1.77 -2.08 30.08
CA ASP A 97 2.83 -2.41 29.12
C ASP A 97 2.25 -2.79 27.74
N SER A 98 0.96 -2.52 27.49
CA SER A 98 0.29 -3.05 26.31
C SER A 98 -0.73 -2.10 25.71
N THR A 99 -1.08 -2.37 24.45
CA THR A 99 -2.20 -1.76 23.74
C THR A 99 -3.28 -2.80 23.43
N GLY A 100 -4.55 -2.40 23.47
CA GLY A 100 -5.70 -3.27 23.20
C GLY A 100 -6.40 -2.93 21.91
N ILE A 101 -6.59 -3.95 21.07
CA ILE A 101 -7.31 -3.86 19.79
C ILE A 101 -8.55 -4.73 19.88
N ALA A 102 -9.75 -4.15 19.72
CA ALA A 102 -11.00 -4.90 19.72
C ALA A 102 -11.62 -4.96 18.31
N VAL A 103 -11.96 -6.17 17.85
CA VAL A 103 -12.70 -6.34 16.60
C VAL A 103 -14.20 -6.28 16.90
N LEU A 104 -14.95 -5.46 16.15
CA LEU A 104 -16.41 -5.34 16.29
C LEU A 104 -17.09 -6.65 15.90
N GLY A 105 -17.86 -7.22 16.81
CA GLY A 105 -18.61 -8.46 16.60
C GLY A 105 -18.42 -9.49 17.71
N ASP A 106 -19.06 -10.65 17.54
CA ASP A 106 -18.94 -11.83 18.40
C ASP A 106 -18.29 -12.99 17.62
N PHE A 107 -17.16 -13.46 18.11
CA PHE A 107 -16.38 -14.55 17.48
C PHE A 107 -16.33 -15.84 18.32
N GLU A 108 -17.21 -15.98 19.32
CA GLU A 108 -17.41 -17.23 20.10
C GLU A 108 -18.29 -18.26 19.38
N GLY A 109 -19.07 -17.82 18.40
CA GLY A 109 -20.07 -18.65 17.73
C GLY A 109 -19.54 -19.91 17.05
N SER A 110 -20.44 -20.74 16.54
CA SER A 110 -20.09 -21.96 15.82
C SER A 110 -19.13 -21.67 14.65
N THR A 111 -18.03 -22.43 14.55
CA THR A 111 -17.08 -22.35 13.43
C THR A 111 -17.72 -22.66 12.07
N ALA A 112 -18.91 -23.27 12.04
CA ALA A 112 -19.69 -23.51 10.84
C ALA A 112 -20.44 -22.25 10.35
N SER A 113 -20.66 -21.24 11.22
CA SER A 113 -21.30 -19.99 10.85
C SER A 113 -20.27 -19.03 10.22
N ALA A 114 -20.47 -18.65 8.97
CA ALA A 114 -19.62 -17.64 8.32
C ALA A 114 -19.66 -16.30 9.06
N ALA A 115 -20.82 -15.91 9.61
CA ALA A 115 -20.98 -14.67 10.36
C ALA A 115 -20.19 -14.62 11.67
N ALA A 116 -19.79 -15.76 12.24
CA ALA A 116 -18.98 -15.82 13.44
C ALA A 116 -17.47 -15.84 13.17
N LYS A 117 -17.05 -15.74 11.91
CA LYS A 117 -15.63 -15.66 11.52
C LYS A 117 -15.23 -14.20 11.31
N PRO A 118 -14.03 -13.78 11.77
CA PRO A 118 -13.54 -12.48 11.41
C PRO A 118 -13.31 -12.42 9.90
N SER A 119 -13.59 -11.27 9.29
CA SER A 119 -13.28 -11.02 7.89
C SER A 119 -11.77 -10.95 7.68
N ARG A 120 -11.32 -11.16 6.44
CA ARG A 120 -9.93 -11.01 6.05
C ARG A 120 -9.45 -9.57 6.31
N ALA A 121 -10.23 -8.57 5.88
CA ALA A 121 -9.92 -7.17 6.08
C ALA A 121 -9.69 -6.82 7.56
N ALA A 122 -10.54 -7.34 8.48
CA ALA A 122 -10.35 -7.13 9.92
C ALA A 122 -9.06 -7.79 10.43
N VAL A 123 -8.74 -9.02 9.99
CA VAL A 123 -7.51 -9.74 10.40
C VAL A 123 -6.26 -8.98 9.94
N GLU A 124 -6.25 -8.48 8.72
CA GLU A 124 -5.15 -7.69 8.18
C GLU A 124 -4.97 -6.35 8.89
N SER A 125 -6.07 -5.64 9.14
CA SER A 125 -5.99 -4.36 9.85
C SER A 125 -5.52 -4.50 11.29
N VAL A 126 -5.92 -5.58 11.99
CA VAL A 126 -5.34 -5.90 13.31
C VAL A 126 -3.84 -6.16 13.20
N ALA A 127 -3.39 -6.87 12.17
CA ALA A 127 -1.97 -7.15 11.97
C ALA A 127 -1.16 -5.88 11.66
N ARG A 128 -1.65 -5.02 10.76
CA ARG A 128 -1.02 -3.72 10.43
C ARG A 128 -0.91 -2.82 11.66
N LEU A 129 -2.01 -2.68 12.39
CA LEU A 129 -2.05 -1.87 13.60
C LEU A 129 -1.09 -2.38 14.68
N ALA A 130 -1.00 -3.72 14.84
CA ALA A 130 -0.05 -4.34 15.76
C ALA A 130 1.40 -4.11 15.30
N ALA A 131 1.69 -4.26 14.01
CA ALA A 131 3.02 -4.00 13.45
C ALA A 131 3.45 -2.55 13.69
N TRP A 132 2.58 -1.59 13.36
CA TRP A 132 2.81 -0.17 13.58
C TRP A 132 3.09 0.16 15.05
N LYS A 133 2.21 -0.25 15.96
CA LYS A 133 2.37 0.07 17.39
C LYS A 133 3.58 -0.62 18.02
N LEU A 134 3.91 -1.83 17.62
CA LEU A 134 5.11 -2.54 18.10
C LEU A 134 6.40 -1.99 17.47
N GLY A 135 6.38 -1.64 16.18
CA GLY A 135 7.51 -1.08 15.45
C GLY A 135 8.06 0.18 16.11
N GLN A 136 7.18 1.09 16.56
CA GLN A 136 7.56 2.31 17.29
C GLN A 136 8.44 2.07 18.53
N TYR A 137 8.41 0.84 19.09
CA TYR A 137 9.15 0.45 20.31
C TYR A 137 10.10 -0.73 20.07
N GLY A 138 10.38 -1.09 18.80
CA GLY A 138 11.27 -2.18 18.44
C GLY A 138 10.74 -3.57 18.81
N GLY A 139 9.42 -3.73 18.93
CA GLY A 139 8.77 -4.99 19.26
C GLY A 139 8.76 -5.97 18.09
N ASN A 140 9.00 -7.26 18.36
CA ASN A 140 8.90 -8.32 17.37
C ASN A 140 7.50 -8.98 17.41
N PRO A 141 6.62 -8.79 16.41
CA PRO A 141 5.27 -9.35 16.41
C PRO A 141 5.18 -10.87 16.56
N SER A 142 6.18 -11.61 16.08
CA SER A 142 6.26 -13.08 16.18
C SER A 142 6.99 -13.56 17.43
N GLY A 143 7.48 -12.64 18.27
CA GLY A 143 8.24 -12.96 19.48
C GLY A 143 7.37 -13.26 20.69
N THR A 144 8.05 -13.44 21.82
CA THR A 144 7.44 -13.54 23.15
C THR A 144 7.91 -12.38 24.03
N VAL A 145 7.08 -12.02 25.01
CA VAL A 145 7.36 -10.98 26.00
C VAL A 145 7.05 -11.50 27.38
N THR A 146 7.83 -11.08 28.38
CA THR A 146 7.53 -11.36 29.79
C THR A 146 7.01 -10.09 30.44
N LEU A 147 5.77 -10.12 30.89
CA LEU A 147 5.06 -9.02 31.55
C LEU A 147 4.81 -9.38 33.02
N THR A 148 4.69 -8.37 33.88
CA THR A 148 4.36 -8.56 35.29
C THR A 148 2.91 -8.15 35.54
N ALA A 149 2.10 -9.04 36.11
CA ALA A 149 0.71 -8.73 36.44
C ALA A 149 0.64 -7.67 37.55
N ASP A 150 0.02 -6.52 37.29
CA ASP A 150 -0.15 -5.44 38.28
C ASP A 150 -1.37 -5.68 39.22
N ALA A 151 -2.20 -6.68 38.87
CA ALA A 151 -3.36 -7.12 39.65
C ALA A 151 -3.53 -8.65 39.56
N ASP A 152 -4.40 -9.22 40.39
CA ASP A 152 -4.83 -10.63 40.29
C ASP A 152 -5.82 -10.75 39.12
N THR A 153 -5.43 -11.44 38.05
CA THR A 153 -6.23 -11.55 36.81
C THR A 153 -7.12 -12.80 36.79
N GLY A 154 -7.05 -13.65 37.81
CA GLY A 154 -7.66 -14.98 37.82
C GLY A 154 -6.86 -16.02 36.99
N VAL A 155 -5.91 -15.60 36.17
CA VAL A 155 -4.93 -16.44 35.46
C VAL A 155 -3.55 -16.29 36.10
N TYR A 156 -3.17 -15.05 36.42
CA TYR A 156 -1.90 -14.69 37.07
C TYR A 156 -2.18 -13.93 38.36
N ALA A 157 -1.53 -14.32 39.45
CA ALA A 157 -1.56 -13.56 40.69
C ALA A 157 -0.83 -12.22 40.53
N LYS A 158 -1.20 -11.21 41.30
CA LYS A 158 -0.48 -9.92 41.33
C LYS A 158 1.01 -10.14 41.61
N GLY A 159 1.88 -9.53 40.78
CA GLY A 159 3.34 -9.65 40.83
C GLY A 159 3.90 -10.88 40.10
N ALA A 160 3.06 -11.78 39.60
CA ALA A 160 3.52 -12.92 38.80
C ALA A 160 4.00 -12.47 37.41
N GLN A 161 5.02 -13.16 36.91
CA GLN A 161 5.51 -12.98 35.54
C GLN A 161 4.75 -13.89 34.58
N ALA A 162 4.24 -13.31 33.50
CA ALA A 162 3.56 -13.99 32.40
C ALA A 162 4.43 -13.92 31.15
N THR A 163 4.87 -15.06 30.63
CA THR A 163 5.53 -15.12 29.31
C THR A 163 4.49 -15.42 28.26
N LEU A 164 4.21 -14.45 27.42
CA LEU A 164 3.14 -14.47 26.42
C LEU A 164 3.71 -14.21 25.01
N ASN A 165 2.98 -14.56 23.96
CA ASN A 165 3.27 -14.02 22.65
C ASN A 165 3.09 -12.49 22.67
N VAL A 166 3.92 -11.76 21.93
CA VAL A 166 3.82 -10.30 21.84
C VAL A 166 2.43 -9.85 21.35
N ILE A 167 1.82 -10.62 20.44
CA ILE A 167 0.40 -10.45 20.06
C ILE A 167 -0.39 -11.63 20.63
N SER A 168 -1.20 -11.38 21.64
CA SER A 168 -1.97 -12.36 22.40
C SER A 168 -3.47 -12.02 22.42
N GLY A 169 -4.31 -13.00 22.76
CA GLY A 169 -5.71 -12.75 23.04
C GLY A 169 -5.93 -12.35 24.52
N GLY A 170 -6.97 -11.61 24.84
CA GLY A 170 -7.29 -11.24 26.23
C GLY A 170 -7.33 -12.44 27.18
N LYS A 171 -7.82 -13.60 26.72
CA LYS A 171 -7.88 -14.84 27.52
C LYS A 171 -6.54 -15.45 27.89
N ASP A 172 -5.46 -15.07 27.23
CA ASP A 172 -4.12 -15.54 27.58
C ASP A 172 -3.60 -14.87 28.86
N ALA A 173 -4.18 -13.72 29.23
CA ALA A 173 -3.73 -12.89 30.34
C ALA A 173 -4.74 -12.77 31.48
N ALA A 174 -6.04 -12.88 31.21
CA ALA A 174 -7.10 -12.70 32.22
C ALA A 174 -8.26 -13.70 32.02
N THR A 175 -9.07 -13.88 33.05
CA THR A 175 -10.25 -14.73 32.97
C THR A 175 -11.33 -14.08 32.09
N THR A 176 -11.33 -14.43 30.82
CA THR A 176 -12.27 -13.97 29.80
C THR A 176 -12.30 -14.95 28.63
N THR A 177 -13.34 -14.92 27.79
CA THR A 177 -13.39 -15.68 26.54
C THR A 177 -12.81 -14.89 25.36
N SER A 178 -12.61 -13.57 25.54
CA SER A 178 -12.11 -12.66 24.50
C SER A 178 -10.73 -13.08 23.99
N PRO A 179 -10.50 -13.10 22.68
CA PRO A 179 -11.26 -12.46 21.59
C PRO A 179 -12.31 -13.36 20.91
N GLY A 180 -12.74 -14.43 21.56
CA GLY A 180 -13.60 -15.44 20.97
C GLY A 180 -12.83 -16.50 20.20
N LYS A 181 -13.38 -17.71 20.15
CA LYS A 181 -12.71 -18.91 19.60
C LYS A 181 -12.23 -18.71 18.16
N ASN A 182 -13.05 -18.10 17.31
CA ASN A 182 -12.74 -17.97 15.87
C ASN A 182 -11.68 -16.91 15.60
N LEU A 183 -11.71 -15.76 16.28
CA LEU A 183 -10.67 -14.73 16.15
C LEU A 183 -9.38 -15.17 16.85
N TYR A 184 -9.47 -15.89 17.98
CA TYR A 184 -8.29 -16.46 18.64
C TYR A 184 -7.53 -17.44 17.71
N GLY A 185 -8.27 -18.24 16.93
CA GLY A 185 -7.70 -19.12 15.93
C GLY A 185 -6.93 -18.40 14.81
N LYS A 186 -7.15 -17.09 14.66
CA LYS A 186 -6.44 -16.23 13.69
C LYS A 186 -5.20 -15.54 14.24
N LEU A 187 -4.90 -15.63 15.54
CA LEU A 187 -3.75 -14.94 16.13
C LEU A 187 -2.39 -15.34 15.52
N SER A 188 -2.23 -16.60 15.11
CA SER A 188 -1.02 -17.03 14.41
C SER A 188 -0.87 -16.36 13.03
N GLU A 189 -1.99 -16.23 12.31
CA GLU A 189 -2.05 -15.51 11.04
C GLU A 189 -1.80 -14.00 11.23
N ILE A 190 -2.42 -13.39 12.26
CA ILE A 190 -2.18 -11.99 12.63
C ILE A 190 -0.70 -11.76 12.93
N ARG A 191 -0.05 -12.62 13.73
CA ARG A 191 1.39 -12.51 14.01
C ARG A 191 2.24 -12.61 12.75
N ARG A 192 1.92 -13.55 11.85
CA ARG A 192 2.60 -13.70 10.57
C ARG A 192 2.47 -12.44 9.72
N TYR A 193 1.27 -11.90 9.58
CA TYR A 193 1.02 -10.67 8.81
C TYR A 193 1.66 -9.44 9.46
N ALA A 194 1.63 -9.32 10.77
CA ALA A 194 2.29 -8.23 11.48
C ALA A 194 3.82 -8.27 11.38
N SER A 195 4.38 -9.45 11.06
CA SER A 195 5.82 -9.62 10.83
C SER A 195 6.23 -9.36 9.38
N SER A 196 5.27 -9.25 8.48
CA SER A 196 5.50 -8.96 7.06
C SER A 196 5.32 -7.46 6.84
N PRO A 197 6.36 -6.74 6.42
CA PRO A 197 6.41 -5.27 6.50
C PRO A 197 5.39 -4.56 5.64
N GLY A 198 5.20 -4.79 4.40
CA GLY A 198 4.22 -4.06 3.57
C GLY A 198 2.86 -3.79 4.24
N ARG A 199 2.77 -4.06 5.54
CA ARG A 199 1.62 -3.91 6.43
C ARG A 199 1.90 -3.06 7.68
N SER A 200 3.05 -2.44 7.76
CA SER A 200 3.43 -1.55 8.89
C SER A 200 2.62 -0.26 8.93
N SER A 201 1.96 0.11 7.84
CA SER A 201 0.97 1.20 7.86
C SER A 201 -0.33 0.71 8.50
N ALA A 202 -0.82 1.45 9.50
CA ALA A 202 -2.13 1.22 10.10
C ALA A 202 -3.29 1.62 9.17
N ILE A 203 -2.98 2.18 8.01
CA ILE A 203 -3.94 2.84 7.13
C ILE A 203 -4.33 1.89 6.00
N PRO A 204 -5.63 1.63 5.75
CA PRO A 204 -6.08 0.95 4.54
C PRO A 204 -5.64 1.75 3.33
N THR A 205 -4.87 1.13 2.44
CA THR A 205 -4.18 1.90 1.39
C THR A 205 -4.96 2.06 0.11
N ALA A 206 -5.94 1.23 -0.22
CA ALA A 206 -6.56 1.24 -1.54
C ALA A 206 -8.08 1.01 -1.53
N ASP A 207 -8.75 1.18 -0.39
CA ASP A 207 -10.21 1.04 -0.26
C ASP A 207 -10.84 2.43 -0.12
N TYR A 208 -11.17 3.09 -1.25
CA TYR A 208 -11.74 4.43 -1.22
C TYR A 208 -13.23 4.43 -0.89
N ASN A 209 -13.94 3.34 -1.19
CA ASN A 209 -15.38 3.28 -0.97
C ASN A 209 -15.73 2.69 0.41
N GLY A 210 -14.77 2.10 1.12
CA GLY A 210 -14.88 1.55 2.47
C GLY A 210 -15.66 0.25 2.53
N ASP A 211 -15.61 -0.59 1.49
CA ASP A 211 -16.28 -1.90 1.46
C ASP A 211 -15.37 -3.05 1.92
N GLY A 212 -14.10 -2.78 2.18
CA GLY A 212 -13.11 -3.74 2.68
C GLY A 212 -12.35 -4.47 1.56
N VAL A 213 -12.49 -4.02 0.32
CA VAL A 213 -11.81 -4.60 -0.84
C VAL A 213 -10.92 -3.53 -1.46
N SER A 214 -9.76 -3.92 -1.99
CA SER A 214 -8.88 -2.98 -2.68
C SER A 214 -9.47 -2.54 -4.01
N ASP A 215 -9.34 -1.25 -4.30
CA ASP A 215 -9.81 -0.61 -5.52
C ASP A 215 -8.63 -0.32 -6.46
N LEU A 216 -8.92 -0.07 -7.73
CA LEU A 216 -7.93 0.22 -8.77
C LEU A 216 -8.06 1.64 -9.31
N VAL A 217 -6.93 2.26 -9.65
CA VAL A 217 -6.88 3.44 -10.51
C VAL A 217 -6.20 3.09 -11.82
N ALA A 218 -6.86 3.40 -12.92
CA ALA A 218 -6.26 3.41 -14.24
C ALA A 218 -6.23 4.85 -14.75
N ALA A 219 -5.05 5.35 -15.09
CA ALA A 219 -4.91 6.70 -15.62
C ALA A 219 -4.55 6.72 -17.11
N THR A 220 -5.01 7.76 -17.79
CA THR A 220 -4.67 8.07 -19.17
C THR A 220 -4.14 9.51 -19.24
N PRO A 221 -2.90 9.77 -18.71
CA PRO A 221 -2.37 11.12 -18.52
C PRO A 221 -2.13 11.88 -19.82
N LYS A 222 -1.93 11.19 -20.93
CA LYS A 222 -1.70 11.80 -22.25
C LYS A 222 -2.99 12.10 -23.03
N GLN A 223 -4.16 11.84 -22.44
CA GLN A 223 -5.43 12.11 -23.06
C GLN A 223 -5.96 13.49 -22.62
N GLY A 224 -5.81 14.52 -23.45
CA GLY A 224 -6.18 15.90 -23.11
C GLY A 224 -5.32 16.43 -21.96
N SER A 225 -5.96 16.81 -20.85
CA SER A 225 -5.29 17.19 -19.60
C SER A 225 -4.88 15.99 -18.74
N GLY A 226 -5.38 14.79 -19.07
CA GLY A 226 -5.29 13.59 -18.26
C GLY A 226 -6.63 13.19 -17.64
N TRP A 227 -6.81 11.88 -17.46
CA TRP A 227 -8.02 11.29 -16.87
C TRP A 227 -7.67 10.17 -15.92
N LEU A 228 -8.45 10.04 -14.85
CA LEU A 228 -8.47 8.89 -13.97
C LEU A 228 -9.77 8.10 -14.16
N THR A 229 -9.67 6.79 -14.09
CA THR A 229 -10.79 5.87 -13.96
C THR A 229 -10.55 5.04 -12.70
N LEU A 230 -11.32 5.30 -11.65
CA LEU A 230 -11.32 4.56 -10.42
C LEU A 230 -12.32 3.41 -10.55
N VAL A 231 -11.89 2.20 -10.28
CA VAL A 231 -12.71 1.00 -10.45
C VAL A 231 -12.75 0.26 -9.12
N PRO A 232 -13.92 0.21 -8.45
CA PRO A 232 -14.05 -0.54 -7.22
C PRO A 232 -13.73 -2.02 -7.40
N GLY A 233 -13.07 -2.61 -6.40
CA GLY A 233 -12.96 -4.03 -6.27
C GLY A 233 -14.30 -4.70 -5.96
N GLY A 234 -14.36 -6.01 -5.98
CA GLY A 234 -15.55 -6.77 -5.62
C GLY A 234 -15.33 -8.27 -5.70
N ILE A 235 -16.17 -9.05 -5.05
CA ILE A 235 -16.03 -10.52 -4.89
C ILE A 235 -15.79 -11.33 -6.18
N SER A 236 -15.94 -10.73 -7.33
CA SER A 236 -15.70 -11.35 -8.65
C SER A 236 -14.67 -10.58 -9.49
N GLY A 237 -13.96 -9.64 -8.90
CA GLY A 237 -12.99 -8.76 -9.54
C GLY A 237 -13.49 -7.32 -9.71
N PRO A 238 -12.77 -6.48 -10.46
CA PRO A 238 -13.09 -5.06 -10.62
C PRO A 238 -14.49 -4.79 -11.16
N VAL A 239 -15.24 -3.87 -10.52
CA VAL A 239 -16.66 -3.58 -10.80
C VAL A 239 -16.77 -2.36 -11.70
N SER A 240 -16.55 -2.53 -13.00
CA SER A 240 -16.55 -1.42 -13.97
C SER A 240 -17.89 -0.66 -14.10
N ALA A 241 -19.00 -1.28 -13.68
CA ALA A 241 -20.32 -0.62 -13.66
C ALA A 241 -20.38 0.51 -12.60
N SER A 242 -19.59 0.44 -11.55
CA SER A 242 -19.52 1.42 -10.46
C SER A 242 -18.30 2.35 -10.57
N LYS A 243 -17.60 2.36 -11.71
CA LYS A 243 -16.43 3.20 -11.92
C LYS A 243 -16.72 4.67 -11.75
N LEU A 244 -15.75 5.41 -11.25
CA LEU A 244 -15.75 6.87 -11.21
C LEU A 244 -14.70 7.40 -12.18
N LYS A 245 -15.05 8.41 -12.97
CA LYS A 245 -14.13 9.09 -13.89
C LYS A 245 -13.90 10.52 -13.45
N LEU A 246 -12.63 10.93 -13.37
CA LEU A 246 -12.22 12.26 -12.94
C LEU A 246 -11.17 12.84 -13.87
N ASN A 247 -11.20 14.17 -13.99
CA ASN A 247 -10.12 15.00 -14.52
C ASN A 247 -10.13 16.35 -13.77
N GLN A 248 -9.20 17.24 -14.06
CA GLN A 248 -9.14 18.56 -13.41
C GLN A 248 -10.37 19.43 -13.67
N GLY A 249 -11.19 19.16 -14.70
CA GLY A 249 -12.49 19.80 -14.94
C GLY A 249 -13.65 19.21 -14.12
N SER A 250 -13.42 18.16 -13.32
CA SER A 250 -14.47 17.53 -12.49
C SER A 250 -14.79 18.39 -11.28
N THR A 251 -16.06 18.34 -10.84
CA THR A 251 -16.50 19.10 -9.64
C THR A 251 -15.65 18.70 -8.43
N GLY A 252 -15.14 19.69 -7.70
CA GLY A 252 -14.34 19.50 -6.49
C GLY A 252 -12.86 19.20 -6.74
N VAL A 253 -12.42 19.01 -7.98
CA VAL A 253 -11.02 18.86 -8.34
C VAL A 253 -10.42 20.24 -8.63
N PRO A 254 -9.36 20.66 -7.94
CA PRO A 254 -8.71 21.94 -8.19
C PRO A 254 -7.84 21.91 -9.45
N GLY A 255 -7.55 23.09 -9.99
CA GLY A 255 -6.79 23.31 -11.22
C GLY A 255 -7.69 23.60 -12.42
N ALA A 256 -7.08 23.91 -13.55
CA ALA A 256 -7.73 24.04 -14.83
C ALA A 256 -7.32 22.84 -15.70
N ALA A 257 -8.25 22.25 -16.43
CA ALA A 257 -7.97 21.11 -17.30
C ALA A 257 -7.36 21.61 -18.62
N GLU A 258 -6.06 21.64 -18.72
CA GLU A 258 -5.29 22.10 -19.88
C GLU A 258 -4.64 20.92 -20.62
N SER A 259 -4.47 21.06 -21.93
CA SER A 259 -3.85 19.98 -22.70
C SER A 259 -2.36 19.95 -22.43
N GLY A 260 -1.84 18.85 -21.93
CA GLY A 260 -0.43 18.71 -21.62
C GLY A 260 -0.12 18.57 -20.13
N ASP A 261 -1.06 18.87 -19.23
CA ASP A 261 -0.88 18.78 -17.77
C ASP A 261 -0.44 17.38 -17.32
N GLN A 262 -0.83 16.36 -18.09
CA GLN A 262 -0.56 14.96 -17.78
C GLN A 262 -1.08 14.55 -16.39
N TRP A 263 -2.22 15.09 -15.98
CA TRP A 263 -2.85 14.74 -14.71
C TRP A 263 -3.14 13.24 -14.62
N GLY A 264 -2.64 12.59 -13.56
CA GLY A 264 -2.63 11.14 -13.43
C GLY A 264 -1.36 10.46 -13.96
N ALA A 265 -0.29 11.22 -14.24
CA ALA A 265 1.01 10.63 -14.60
C ALA A 265 1.60 9.76 -13.49
N ALA A 266 1.29 10.09 -12.25
CA ALA A 266 1.59 9.29 -11.06
C ALA A 266 0.40 9.34 -10.11
N THR A 267 0.10 8.23 -9.44
CA THR A 267 -0.98 8.13 -8.45
C THR A 267 -0.56 7.25 -7.28
N ALA A 268 -1.02 7.59 -6.06
CA ALA A 268 -0.80 6.78 -4.87
C ALA A 268 -1.95 6.95 -3.87
N TRP A 269 -2.31 5.83 -3.21
CA TRP A 269 -3.39 5.76 -2.24
C TRP A 269 -2.92 5.93 -0.79
N GLY A 270 -3.78 6.49 0.07
CA GLY A 270 -3.66 6.46 1.53
C GLY A 270 -4.74 7.27 2.21
N ASP A 271 -5.01 7.02 3.48
CA ASP A 271 -5.95 7.80 4.29
C ASP A 271 -5.26 9.08 4.80
N ILE A 272 -5.17 10.11 3.95
CA ILE A 272 -4.42 11.35 4.20
C ILE A 272 -5.14 12.23 5.23
N ASN A 273 -6.45 12.21 5.22
CA ASN A 273 -7.24 13.04 6.13
C ASN A 273 -7.63 12.32 7.44
N GLY A 274 -7.42 11.01 7.55
CA GLY A 274 -7.71 10.20 8.74
C GLY A 274 -9.18 9.86 8.93
N ASP A 275 -9.97 9.77 7.83
CA ASP A 275 -11.41 9.48 7.91
C ASP A 275 -11.75 8.01 7.68
N GLY A 276 -10.76 7.16 7.36
CA GLY A 276 -10.90 5.73 7.16
C GLY A 276 -11.30 5.31 5.75
N TYR A 277 -11.29 6.26 4.79
CA TYR A 277 -11.36 5.98 3.36
C TYR A 277 -9.99 6.25 2.73
N ALA A 278 -9.66 5.52 1.68
CA ALA A 278 -8.46 5.87 0.94
C ALA A 278 -8.68 7.17 0.16
N ASP A 279 -7.69 8.06 0.28
CA ASP A 279 -7.55 9.29 -0.49
C ASP A 279 -6.54 9.04 -1.61
N LEU A 280 -6.50 9.90 -2.60
CA LEU A 280 -5.64 9.73 -3.77
C LEU A 280 -4.77 10.96 -4.00
N ALA A 281 -3.45 10.78 -4.01
CA ALA A 281 -2.50 11.76 -4.50
C ALA A 281 -2.30 11.56 -6.00
N VAL A 282 -2.38 12.64 -6.79
CA VAL A 282 -2.36 12.63 -8.26
C VAL A 282 -1.36 13.63 -8.77
N GLY A 283 -0.33 13.18 -9.47
CA GLY A 283 0.67 14.03 -10.11
C GLY A 283 0.22 14.54 -11.48
N ALA A 284 0.53 15.79 -11.75
CA ALA A 284 0.34 16.51 -13.03
C ALA A 284 1.65 17.23 -13.39
N PRO A 285 2.67 16.53 -13.91
CA PRO A 285 3.98 17.13 -14.12
C PRO A 285 4.05 18.19 -15.23
N GLY A 286 3.03 18.26 -16.09
CA GLY A 286 2.92 19.28 -17.12
C GLY A 286 2.02 20.46 -16.75
N GLU A 287 1.55 20.55 -15.49
CA GLU A 287 0.73 21.67 -15.02
C GLU A 287 1.48 22.99 -15.12
N ASP A 288 0.84 23.99 -15.72
CA ASP A 288 1.35 25.35 -15.81
C ASP A 288 0.83 26.20 -14.64
N ASP A 289 1.62 27.16 -14.15
CA ASP A 289 1.07 28.27 -13.40
C ASP A 289 1.11 29.56 -14.25
N THR A 290 0.66 30.67 -13.68
CA THR A 290 0.58 31.95 -14.42
C THR A 290 1.93 32.46 -14.90
N THR A 291 3.04 31.95 -14.41
CA THR A 291 4.41 32.45 -14.62
C THR A 291 5.39 31.37 -15.08
N HIS A 292 5.09 30.10 -14.87
CA HIS A 292 6.03 29.01 -15.10
C HIS A 292 5.34 27.88 -15.89
N ALA A 293 5.86 27.60 -17.08
CA ALA A 293 5.45 26.46 -17.87
C ALA A 293 5.99 25.15 -17.27
N ASP A 294 5.17 24.09 -17.30
CA ASP A 294 5.51 22.76 -16.79
C ASP A 294 6.08 22.79 -15.36
N ARG A 295 5.58 23.68 -14.50
CA ARG A 295 5.95 23.70 -13.08
C ARG A 295 5.60 22.37 -12.43
N GLY A 296 4.45 21.85 -12.81
CA GLY A 296 3.85 20.66 -12.27
C GLY A 296 3.16 20.87 -10.93
N ALA A 297 2.24 19.97 -10.62
CA ALA A 297 1.46 19.99 -9.38
C ALA A 297 1.13 18.56 -8.90
N VAL A 298 0.75 18.46 -7.62
CA VAL A 298 0.09 17.27 -7.08
C VAL A 298 -1.26 17.68 -6.52
N THR A 299 -2.31 16.99 -6.93
CA THR A 299 -3.66 17.12 -6.39
C THR A 299 -3.90 16.01 -5.37
N ILE A 300 -4.43 16.35 -4.20
CA ILE A 300 -4.87 15.40 -3.18
C ILE A 300 -6.39 15.37 -3.21
N LEU A 301 -6.97 14.24 -3.51
CA LEU A 301 -8.42 14.01 -3.60
C LEU A 301 -8.87 13.15 -2.42
N TYR A 302 -9.92 13.58 -1.71
CA TYR A 302 -10.40 12.86 -0.53
C TYR A 302 -11.56 11.93 -0.86
N GLY A 303 -11.41 10.65 -0.44
CA GLY A 303 -12.48 9.65 -0.54
C GLY A 303 -13.70 10.00 0.32
N PRO A 304 -14.81 9.29 0.16
CA PRO A 304 -15.09 8.27 -0.85
C PRO A 304 -15.59 8.83 -2.19
N LYS A 305 -15.83 10.14 -2.32
CA LYS A 305 -16.51 10.74 -3.47
C LYS A 305 -15.61 11.57 -4.37
N PHE A 306 -14.50 12.08 -3.83
CA PHE A 306 -13.53 12.94 -4.53
C PHE A 306 -14.14 14.23 -5.15
N ASP A 307 -15.24 14.71 -4.59
CA ASP A 307 -16.01 15.85 -5.09
C ASP A 307 -15.95 17.09 -4.19
N THR A 308 -15.24 17.01 -3.07
CA THR A 308 -15.08 18.10 -2.09
C THR A 308 -13.78 17.98 -1.32
N GLY A 309 -13.26 19.12 -0.87
CA GLY A 309 -12.13 19.19 0.08
C GLY A 309 -10.76 18.86 -0.51
N ALA A 310 -10.62 18.80 -1.83
CA ALA A 310 -9.32 18.55 -2.46
C ALA A 310 -8.29 19.63 -2.11
N ASP A 311 -7.02 19.23 -2.07
CA ASP A 311 -5.87 20.11 -1.81
C ASP A 311 -4.85 20.01 -2.94
N THR A 312 -3.92 20.98 -3.03
CA THR A 312 -2.86 21.00 -4.03
C THR A 312 -1.49 21.24 -3.42
N MET A 313 -0.48 20.62 -4.01
CA MET A 313 0.93 20.87 -3.72
C MET A 313 1.60 21.39 -4.99
N ALA A 314 2.48 22.35 -4.84
CA ALA A 314 3.35 22.87 -5.90
C ALA A 314 4.75 23.12 -5.36
N LEU A 315 5.76 23.06 -6.23
CA LEU A 315 7.14 23.35 -5.84
C LEU A 315 7.26 24.84 -5.45
N GLY A 316 7.91 25.11 -4.32
CA GLY A 316 8.14 26.49 -3.86
C GLY A 316 9.06 27.28 -4.82
N ASP A 317 8.91 28.62 -4.82
CA ASP A 317 9.67 29.52 -5.70
C ASP A 317 11.18 29.59 -5.37
N ASP A 318 11.57 29.14 -4.18
CA ASP A 318 12.99 28.99 -3.78
C ASP A 318 13.73 27.92 -4.58
N TYR A 319 13.01 27.01 -5.22
CA TYR A 319 13.50 26.03 -6.18
C TYR A 319 13.26 26.57 -7.59
N ASN A 320 14.00 26.08 -8.58
CA ASN A 320 13.77 26.51 -9.98
C ASN A 320 12.44 25.93 -10.50
N PRO A 321 11.35 26.70 -10.55
CA PRO A 321 10.03 26.17 -10.90
C PRO A 321 9.78 25.99 -12.39
N ASN A 322 10.62 26.61 -13.26
CA ASN A 322 10.45 26.48 -14.71
C ASN A 322 10.79 25.06 -15.18
N SER A 323 9.85 24.40 -15.83
CA SER A 323 9.96 23.02 -16.29
C SER A 323 10.45 22.08 -15.16
N ALA A 324 9.92 22.29 -13.95
CA ALA A 324 10.29 21.50 -12.80
C ALA A 324 9.66 20.11 -12.85
N HIS A 325 8.53 19.97 -13.52
CA HIS A 325 7.75 18.74 -13.63
C HIS A 325 7.47 18.13 -12.25
N PHE A 326 7.04 18.97 -11.30
CA PHE A 326 6.64 18.53 -9.97
C PHE A 326 5.42 17.59 -10.06
N GLY A 327 5.39 16.54 -9.27
CA GLY A 327 4.37 15.49 -9.42
C GLY A 327 4.75 14.42 -10.47
N ALA A 328 6.01 14.37 -10.91
CA ALA A 328 6.49 13.32 -11.80
C ALA A 328 6.38 11.91 -11.18
N THR A 329 6.44 11.82 -9.86
CA THR A 329 6.12 10.63 -9.06
C THR A 329 5.48 11.04 -7.75
N VAL A 330 4.67 10.16 -7.17
CA VAL A 330 4.07 10.33 -5.84
C VAL A 330 4.19 9.03 -5.06
N ALA A 331 4.40 9.15 -3.74
CA ALA A 331 4.29 8.05 -2.79
C ALA A 331 3.54 8.53 -1.55
N VAL A 332 2.77 7.65 -0.93
CA VAL A 332 1.93 7.98 0.23
C VAL A 332 2.24 7.01 1.36
N GLY A 333 2.43 7.52 2.57
CA GLY A 333 2.73 6.74 3.76
C GLY A 333 2.71 7.59 5.01
N ASP A 334 2.59 6.99 6.18
CA ASP A 334 2.64 7.70 7.47
C ASP A 334 4.11 7.88 7.90
N PHE A 335 4.75 8.95 7.41
CA PHE A 335 6.19 9.19 7.61
C PHE A 335 6.52 9.66 9.02
N ASN A 336 5.54 10.18 9.76
CA ASN A 336 5.71 10.70 11.11
C ASN A 336 5.01 9.85 12.19
N ALA A 337 4.33 8.78 11.79
CA ALA A 337 3.55 7.87 12.61
C ALA A 337 2.46 8.58 13.44
N ASP A 338 1.76 9.56 12.85
CA ASP A 338 0.63 10.25 13.48
C ASP A 338 -0.74 9.58 13.21
N GLY A 339 -0.73 8.49 12.44
CA GLY A 339 -1.93 7.71 12.10
C GLY A 339 -2.66 8.23 10.88
N LYS A 340 -2.07 9.15 10.11
CA LYS A 340 -2.55 9.64 8.83
C LYS A 340 -1.47 9.48 7.77
N ALA A 341 -1.89 9.33 6.54
CA ALA A 341 -0.93 9.27 5.46
C ALA A 341 -0.42 10.66 5.08
N ASP A 342 0.86 10.74 4.78
CA ASP A 342 1.56 11.90 4.26
C ASP A 342 1.87 11.69 2.78
N VAL A 343 2.17 12.75 2.04
CA VAL A 343 2.41 12.70 0.58
C VAL A 343 3.85 13.10 0.27
N PHE A 344 4.59 12.19 -0.37
CA PHE A 344 5.89 12.47 -0.99
C PHE A 344 5.72 12.67 -2.49
N THR A 345 6.47 13.60 -3.05
CA THR A 345 6.52 13.83 -4.49
C THR A 345 7.89 14.33 -4.93
N ALA A 346 8.20 14.14 -6.20
CA ALA A 346 9.45 14.61 -6.80
C ALA A 346 9.21 15.39 -8.08
N ALA A 347 10.12 16.34 -8.32
CA ALA A 347 10.27 17.11 -9.53
C ALA A 347 11.49 16.61 -10.31
N THR A 348 11.39 16.46 -11.62
CA THR A 348 12.47 15.95 -12.48
C THR A 348 13.24 17.05 -13.21
N GLY A 349 12.92 18.33 -13.00
CA GLY A 349 13.65 19.47 -13.52
C GLY A 349 15.13 19.52 -13.10
N THR A 350 15.78 20.62 -13.34
CA THR A 350 17.23 20.77 -13.12
C THR A 350 17.64 20.49 -11.66
N GLY A 351 18.44 19.44 -11.46
CA GLY A 351 18.91 18.99 -10.15
C GLY A 351 17.95 18.06 -9.44
N GLY A 352 16.68 18.05 -9.82
CA GLY A 352 15.60 17.31 -9.15
C GLY A 352 15.35 17.81 -7.73
N ASN A 353 14.09 17.93 -7.37
CA ASN A 353 13.68 18.31 -6.01
C ASN A 353 12.66 17.30 -5.46
N TRP A 354 12.58 17.19 -4.17
CA TRP A 354 11.55 16.42 -3.49
C TRP A 354 10.85 17.26 -2.43
N VAL A 355 9.57 16.97 -2.22
CA VAL A 355 8.76 17.55 -1.14
C VAL A 355 7.98 16.42 -0.48
N ALA A 356 7.92 16.43 0.84
CA ALA A 356 6.98 15.63 1.61
C ALA A 356 6.07 16.58 2.39
N ARG A 357 4.74 16.44 2.19
CA ARG A 357 3.71 17.18 2.93
C ARG A 357 3.04 16.24 3.92
N PHE A 358 3.01 16.67 5.18
CA PHE A 358 2.38 15.93 6.26
C PHE A 358 0.91 16.32 6.40
N ALA A 359 0.12 15.42 6.99
CA ALA A 359 -1.32 15.62 7.19
C ALA A 359 -1.68 16.90 7.98
N ASN A 360 -0.74 17.44 8.76
CA ASN A 360 -0.87 18.71 9.47
C ASN A 360 -0.55 19.95 8.62
N GLY A 361 -0.22 19.78 7.33
CA GLY A 361 0.15 20.83 6.39
C GLY A 361 1.61 21.28 6.45
N GLN A 362 2.44 20.72 7.33
CA GLN A 362 3.88 20.98 7.33
C GLN A 362 4.56 20.28 6.14
N GLU A 363 5.70 20.81 5.71
CA GLU A 363 6.47 20.24 4.60
C GLU A 363 7.95 20.12 4.97
N THR A 364 8.58 19.08 4.40
CA THR A 364 10.02 18.97 4.28
C THR A 364 10.39 18.85 2.81
N ALA A 365 11.50 19.42 2.39
CA ALA A 365 11.90 19.47 1.00
C ALA A 365 13.43 19.50 0.87
N GLY A 366 13.92 19.24 -0.33
CA GLY A 366 15.36 19.33 -0.65
C GLY A 366 15.70 18.85 -2.04
N ASP A 367 17.00 18.81 -2.32
CA ASP A 367 17.53 18.34 -3.60
C ASP A 367 17.64 16.80 -3.62
N ILE A 368 17.25 16.21 -4.75
CA ILE A 368 17.40 14.77 -4.98
C ILE A 368 18.87 14.42 -5.22
N THR A 369 19.57 15.20 -6.04
CA THR A 369 20.98 14.96 -6.40
C THR A 369 21.76 16.26 -6.51
N THR A 370 23.08 16.15 -6.35
CA THR A 370 24.03 17.26 -6.62
C THR A 370 24.52 17.27 -8.07
N VAL A 371 24.13 16.29 -8.88
CA VAL A 371 24.46 16.25 -10.31
C VAL A 371 23.58 17.27 -11.03
N SER A 372 24.18 18.27 -11.65
CA SER A 372 23.44 19.29 -12.40
C SER A 372 22.80 18.73 -13.66
N GLY A 373 21.59 19.21 -13.99
CA GLY A 373 20.79 18.80 -15.14
C GLY A 373 19.49 18.12 -14.70
N ALA A 374 18.57 17.97 -15.64
CA ALA A 374 17.27 17.34 -15.39
C ALA A 374 17.41 15.82 -15.21
N LEU A 375 16.52 15.25 -14.39
CA LEU A 375 16.37 13.81 -14.26
C LEU A 375 15.56 13.27 -15.45
N ALA A 376 15.92 12.09 -15.95
CA ALA A 376 15.21 11.54 -17.11
C ALA A 376 13.86 10.92 -16.78
N TYR A 377 13.73 10.37 -15.58
CA TYR A 377 12.51 9.81 -14.98
C TYR A 377 12.67 9.80 -13.47
N ALA A 378 11.57 9.60 -12.79
CA ALA A 378 11.54 9.32 -11.36
C ALA A 378 10.37 8.38 -11.05
N ASP A 379 10.57 7.45 -10.10
CA ASP A 379 9.52 6.63 -9.54
C ASP A 379 9.78 6.40 -8.05
N ALA A 380 8.73 6.43 -7.23
CA ALA A 380 8.85 6.36 -5.78
C ALA A 380 7.87 5.37 -5.19
N VAL A 381 8.31 4.70 -4.13
CA VAL A 381 7.49 3.78 -3.35
C VAL A 381 7.71 4.02 -1.86
N SER A 382 6.64 3.88 -1.06
CA SER A 382 6.72 3.87 0.39
C SER A 382 6.77 2.46 0.96
N GLY A 383 7.42 2.30 2.13
CA GLY A 383 7.51 1.06 2.89
C GLY A 383 8.24 1.31 4.20
N ASP A 384 8.21 0.35 5.13
CA ASP A 384 9.00 0.43 6.38
C ASP A 384 10.26 -0.44 6.23
N PHE A 385 11.26 0.11 5.54
CA PHE A 385 12.47 -0.62 5.14
C PHE A 385 13.39 -0.95 6.31
N ASN A 386 13.23 -0.27 7.44
CA ASN A 386 14.03 -0.48 8.63
C ASN A 386 13.24 -1.02 9.83
N ARG A 387 11.93 -1.21 9.66
CA ARG A 387 10.98 -1.74 10.64
C ARG A 387 10.97 -0.94 11.95
N ASP A 388 10.95 0.38 11.85
CA ASP A 388 10.85 1.26 13.01
C ASP A 388 9.45 1.87 13.22
N GLY A 389 8.48 1.47 12.41
CA GLY A 389 7.07 1.89 12.52
C GLY A 389 6.77 3.24 11.86
N TYR A 390 7.73 3.81 11.16
CA TYR A 390 7.57 5.00 10.31
C TYR A 390 7.67 4.57 8.85
N ALA A 391 6.77 5.04 8.01
CA ALA A 391 6.94 4.80 6.58
C ALA A 391 8.16 5.57 6.07
N ASP A 392 8.96 4.89 5.28
CA ASP A 392 10.11 5.42 4.54
C ASP A 392 9.73 5.63 3.07
N VAL A 393 10.60 6.25 2.26
CA VAL A 393 10.46 6.33 0.80
C VAL A 393 11.74 5.89 0.12
N ALA A 394 11.60 5.06 -0.91
CA ALA A 394 12.64 4.81 -1.90
C ALA A 394 12.27 5.53 -3.21
N LEU A 395 13.22 6.26 -3.78
CA LEU A 395 13.07 6.99 -5.04
C LEU A 395 14.11 6.51 -6.04
N THR A 396 13.67 5.93 -7.17
CA THR A 396 14.55 5.68 -8.32
C THR A 396 14.48 6.82 -9.32
N TYR A 397 15.62 7.12 -9.94
CA TYR A 397 15.73 8.14 -10.98
C TYR A 397 16.99 7.90 -11.83
N ARG A 398 17.03 8.47 -13.02
CA ARG A 398 18.25 8.54 -13.83
C ARG A 398 18.78 9.97 -13.81
N ASP A 399 20.00 10.13 -13.31
CA ASP A 399 20.65 11.43 -13.23
C ASP A 399 21.12 11.94 -14.62
N ALA A 400 21.49 13.20 -14.70
CA ALA A 400 21.94 13.83 -15.96
C ALA A 400 23.24 13.22 -16.52
N SER A 401 23.97 12.40 -15.74
CA SER A 401 25.11 11.62 -16.24
C SER A 401 24.69 10.29 -16.89
N GLY A 402 23.40 10.00 -16.95
CA GLY A 402 22.84 8.79 -17.56
C GLY A 402 22.84 7.57 -16.66
N VAL A 403 23.08 7.73 -15.36
CA VAL A 403 23.17 6.62 -14.40
C VAL A 403 21.87 6.50 -13.61
N GLY A 404 21.31 5.28 -13.54
CA GLY A 404 20.20 4.95 -12.64
C GLY A 404 20.64 4.99 -11.17
N ARG A 405 19.85 5.64 -10.31
CA ARG A 405 20.09 5.83 -8.88
C ARG A 405 18.87 5.41 -8.08
N VAL A 406 19.10 5.01 -6.83
CA VAL A 406 18.06 4.85 -5.83
C VAL A 406 18.46 5.65 -4.60
N THR A 407 17.57 6.51 -4.12
CA THR A 407 17.77 7.28 -2.88
C THR A 407 16.76 6.85 -1.83
N TRP A 408 17.24 6.66 -0.61
CA TRP A 408 16.42 6.33 0.55
C TRP A 408 16.15 7.59 1.39
N PHE A 409 14.89 7.76 1.74
CA PHE A 409 14.39 8.77 2.67
C PHE A 409 13.78 8.04 3.86
N LYS A 410 14.17 8.43 5.07
CA LYS A 410 13.73 7.83 6.31
C LYS A 410 12.64 8.65 6.98
N GLY A 411 11.55 7.98 7.36
CA GLY A 411 10.51 8.52 8.22
C GLY A 411 10.98 8.66 9.67
N SER A 412 10.43 9.63 10.39
CA SER A 412 10.67 9.81 11.82
C SER A 412 9.70 10.81 12.45
N LYS A 413 9.38 10.65 13.73
CA LYS A 413 8.53 11.58 14.47
C LYS A 413 9.09 13.00 14.54
N ALA A 414 10.42 13.13 14.61
CA ALA A 414 11.07 14.43 14.85
C ALA A 414 11.20 15.28 13.59
N LEU A 415 11.45 14.65 12.45
CA LEU A 415 11.76 15.34 11.19
C LEU A 415 10.71 15.07 10.10
N GLY A 416 9.74 14.20 10.39
CA GLY A 416 8.88 13.66 9.35
C GLY A 416 9.71 12.80 8.39
N LEU A 417 9.96 13.26 7.18
CA LEU A 417 10.78 12.56 6.19
C LEU A 417 12.13 13.27 5.98
N SER A 418 13.22 12.51 5.88
CA SER A 418 14.56 13.03 5.65
C SER A 418 15.36 12.15 4.69
N LYS A 419 16.09 12.77 3.74
CA LYS A 419 16.99 12.06 2.84
C LYS A 419 18.18 11.49 3.61
N VAL A 420 18.41 10.18 3.49
CA VAL A 420 19.51 9.50 4.19
C VAL A 420 20.70 9.29 3.28
N SER A 421 20.52 8.54 2.19
CA SER A 421 21.62 8.14 1.30
C SER A 421 21.12 7.75 -0.09
N THR A 422 22.02 7.85 -1.07
CA THR A 422 21.86 7.19 -2.36
C THR A 422 22.55 5.82 -2.29
N LEU A 423 21.83 4.76 -2.64
CA LEU A 423 22.33 3.40 -2.59
C LEU A 423 23.43 3.16 -3.62
N THR A 424 24.30 2.18 -3.36
CA THR A 424 25.32 1.75 -4.33
C THR A 424 24.73 0.92 -5.48
N VAL A 425 23.53 0.36 -5.26
CA VAL A 425 22.77 -0.38 -6.28
C VAL A 425 22.27 0.58 -7.34
N LYS A 426 22.30 0.15 -8.59
CA LYS A 426 21.79 0.95 -9.71
C LYS A 426 20.27 0.98 -9.67
N GLY A 427 19.72 2.15 -9.97
CA GLY A 427 18.29 2.35 -10.13
C GLY A 427 17.75 1.75 -11.42
N GLY A 428 16.43 1.81 -11.54
CA GLY A 428 15.67 1.37 -12.69
C GLY A 428 14.54 2.34 -12.98
N ARG A 429 13.55 1.91 -13.75
CA ARG A 429 12.42 2.76 -14.18
C ARG A 429 11.15 2.58 -13.36
N SER A 430 11.07 1.50 -12.59
CA SER A 430 9.93 1.22 -11.71
C SER A 430 10.40 0.68 -10.36
N LEU A 431 9.65 0.99 -9.32
CA LEU A 431 9.83 0.49 -7.96
C LEU A 431 8.55 -0.12 -7.41
N ALA A 432 8.73 -1.15 -6.60
CA ALA A 432 7.69 -1.65 -5.70
C ALA A 432 8.32 -2.05 -4.37
N ALA A 433 7.53 -2.19 -3.32
CA ALA A 433 8.00 -2.55 -1.98
C ALA A 433 7.20 -3.72 -1.40
N GLY A 434 7.87 -4.57 -0.62
CA GLY A 434 7.27 -5.67 0.13
C GLY A 434 8.30 -6.67 0.61
N ASP A 435 7.97 -7.47 1.61
CA ASP A 435 8.88 -8.46 2.21
C ASP A 435 8.99 -9.72 1.34
N VAL A 436 9.85 -9.66 0.34
CA VAL A 436 10.06 -10.76 -0.63
C VAL A 436 10.77 -11.96 0.02
N ASN A 437 11.58 -11.70 1.04
CA ASN A 437 12.39 -12.73 1.69
C ASN A 437 11.87 -13.19 3.07
N GLY A 438 10.80 -12.61 3.58
CA GLY A 438 10.17 -12.99 4.85
C GLY A 438 11.00 -12.63 6.08
N ASN A 439 11.93 -11.66 5.96
CA ASN A 439 12.81 -11.27 7.06
C ASN A 439 12.18 -10.26 8.02
N GLY A 440 11.03 -9.74 7.68
CA GLY A 440 10.29 -8.78 8.48
C GLY A 440 10.60 -7.31 8.18
N TYR A 441 11.30 -7.00 7.11
CA TYR A 441 11.57 -5.66 6.59
C TYR A 441 11.02 -5.55 5.18
N ASP A 442 10.49 -4.40 4.78
CA ASP A 442 10.18 -4.19 3.37
C ASP A 442 11.46 -4.19 2.54
N ASP A 443 11.46 -4.97 1.47
CA ASP A 443 12.48 -4.96 0.43
C ASP A 443 12.05 -4.00 -0.68
N ILE A 444 13.00 -3.44 -1.43
CA ILE A 444 12.67 -2.76 -2.68
C ILE A 444 12.89 -3.69 -3.87
N VAL A 445 11.94 -3.67 -4.78
CA VAL A 445 11.98 -4.34 -6.07
C VAL A 445 12.20 -3.29 -7.16
N ILE A 446 13.31 -3.37 -7.85
CA ILE A 446 13.75 -2.41 -8.85
C ILE A 446 13.59 -3.03 -10.23
N GLY A 447 12.72 -2.48 -11.06
CA GLY A 447 12.61 -2.84 -12.47
C GLY A 447 13.64 -2.11 -13.31
N GLN A 448 14.53 -2.85 -13.94
CA GLN A 448 15.71 -2.34 -14.69
C GLN A 448 15.65 -2.78 -16.16
N PRO A 449 14.77 -2.17 -16.98
CA PRO A 449 14.52 -2.62 -18.35
C PRO A 449 15.67 -2.32 -19.33
N SER A 450 16.64 -1.49 -18.92
CA SER A 450 17.73 -1.03 -19.80
C SER A 450 19.10 -1.34 -19.22
N ALA A 451 19.85 -2.20 -19.89
CA ALA A 451 21.23 -2.51 -19.53
C ALA A 451 22.15 -1.29 -19.58
N SER A 452 21.88 -0.31 -20.45
CA SER A 452 22.68 0.92 -20.55
C SER A 452 22.58 1.81 -19.31
N GLU A 453 21.50 1.68 -18.55
CA GLU A 453 21.23 2.46 -17.32
C GLU A 453 21.68 1.71 -16.07
N SER A 454 21.44 0.39 -16.03
CA SER A 454 21.71 -0.46 -14.86
C SER A 454 23.06 -1.20 -14.92
N GLY A 455 23.58 -1.45 -16.13
CA GLY A 455 24.72 -2.35 -16.36
C GLY A 455 24.35 -3.83 -16.25
N GLY A 456 23.05 -4.15 -16.28
CA GLY A 456 22.50 -5.49 -16.13
C GLY A 456 22.30 -6.26 -17.44
N SER A 457 21.29 -7.12 -17.49
CA SER A 457 20.91 -7.93 -18.67
C SER A 457 20.46 -7.07 -19.85
N SER A 458 20.83 -7.46 -21.07
CA SER A 458 20.44 -6.74 -22.28
C SER A 458 18.94 -6.74 -22.56
N GLY A 459 18.23 -7.77 -22.12
CA GLY A 459 16.76 -7.87 -22.16
C GLY A 459 16.05 -7.20 -20.98
N GLY A 460 16.80 -6.62 -20.05
CA GLY A 460 16.28 -6.09 -18.80
C GLY A 460 16.32 -7.11 -17.65
N GLN A 461 16.05 -6.63 -16.44
CA GLN A 461 16.09 -7.44 -15.22
C GLN A 461 15.25 -6.80 -14.10
N VAL A 462 14.99 -7.57 -13.06
CA VAL A 462 14.44 -7.12 -11.77
C VAL A 462 15.46 -7.42 -10.70
N THR A 463 15.75 -6.44 -9.84
CA THR A 463 16.65 -6.59 -8.69
C THR A 463 15.88 -6.33 -7.40
N VAL A 464 15.98 -7.26 -6.44
CA VAL A 464 15.45 -7.09 -5.08
C VAL A 464 16.60 -6.73 -4.15
N VAL A 465 16.45 -5.62 -3.43
CA VAL A 465 17.41 -5.15 -2.41
C VAL A 465 16.74 -5.29 -1.05
N PRO A 466 17.23 -6.19 -0.18
CA PRO A 466 16.61 -6.42 1.12
C PRO A 466 16.67 -5.21 2.04
N GLY A 467 15.55 -5.02 2.76
CA GLY A 467 15.48 -4.14 3.93
C GLY A 467 16.23 -4.74 5.13
N ALA A 468 16.64 -3.87 6.06
CA ALA A 468 17.34 -4.25 7.27
C ALA A 468 17.19 -3.16 8.35
N SER A 469 17.44 -3.46 9.61
CA SER A 469 17.34 -2.50 10.74
C SER A 469 18.12 -1.20 10.56
N THR A 470 19.07 -1.16 9.62
CA THR A 470 19.86 0.03 9.27
C THR A 470 19.45 0.66 7.94
N GLY A 471 18.33 0.25 7.37
CA GLY A 471 17.85 0.58 6.03
C GLY A 471 18.03 -0.58 5.07
N PHE A 472 18.76 -0.41 3.98
CA PHE A 472 18.96 -1.46 2.98
C PHE A 472 20.30 -2.18 3.12
N THR A 473 20.32 -3.45 2.69
CA THR A 473 21.54 -4.27 2.64
C THR A 473 21.72 -4.88 1.25
N THR A 474 22.97 -5.06 0.83
CA THR A 474 23.30 -5.83 -0.37
C THR A 474 23.45 -7.32 -0.10
N THR A 475 23.49 -7.74 1.16
CA THR A 475 23.50 -9.16 1.55
C THR A 475 22.14 -9.78 1.28
N GLY A 476 22.08 -10.83 0.49
CA GLY A 476 20.83 -11.49 0.10
C GLY A 476 20.11 -10.83 -1.09
N MET A 477 20.73 -9.85 -1.73
CA MET A 477 20.22 -9.29 -2.99
C MET A 477 20.01 -10.38 -4.04
N THR A 478 18.90 -10.32 -4.75
CA THR A 478 18.60 -11.23 -5.86
C THR A 478 18.32 -10.46 -7.14
N THR A 479 18.73 -11.03 -8.27
CA THR A 479 18.46 -10.45 -9.60
C THR A 479 17.94 -11.53 -10.52
N ILE A 480 16.81 -11.25 -11.16
CA ILE A 480 16.11 -12.15 -12.07
C ILE A 480 15.98 -11.48 -13.44
N HIS A 481 16.23 -12.23 -14.49
CA HIS A 481 15.98 -11.88 -15.89
C HIS A 481 15.49 -13.13 -16.65
N GLN A 482 15.02 -12.98 -17.88
CA GLN A 482 14.47 -14.11 -18.65
C GLN A 482 15.47 -15.26 -18.85
N GLY A 483 16.77 -15.00 -18.84
CA GLY A 483 17.81 -16.05 -18.87
C GLY A 483 18.09 -16.73 -17.52
N THR A 484 17.40 -16.36 -16.44
CA THR A 484 17.54 -17.00 -15.13
C THR A 484 16.87 -18.38 -15.13
N ALA A 485 17.55 -19.36 -14.51
CA ALA A 485 17.02 -20.72 -14.45
C ALA A 485 15.61 -20.76 -13.82
N GLY A 486 14.66 -21.39 -14.50
CA GLY A 486 13.28 -21.52 -14.08
C GLY A 486 12.35 -20.37 -14.54
N VAL A 487 12.88 -19.35 -15.18
CA VAL A 487 12.09 -18.33 -15.87
C VAL A 487 11.84 -18.78 -17.30
N GLU A 488 10.59 -18.74 -17.74
CA GLU A 488 10.20 -19.09 -19.11
C GLU A 488 10.59 -17.96 -20.09
N GLY A 489 10.90 -18.32 -21.33
CA GLY A 489 11.31 -17.39 -22.40
C GLY A 489 12.81 -17.35 -22.63
N ALA A 490 13.25 -16.44 -23.48
CA ALA A 490 14.64 -16.17 -23.78
C ALA A 490 14.91 -14.67 -23.60
N SER A 491 16.03 -14.31 -22.97
CA SER A 491 16.39 -12.91 -22.79
C SER A 491 16.97 -12.34 -24.07
N GLU A 492 16.21 -11.53 -24.75
CA GLU A 492 16.59 -10.86 -25.99
C GLU A 492 16.89 -9.38 -25.73
N SER A 493 17.68 -8.78 -26.60
CA SER A 493 18.03 -7.38 -26.42
C SER A 493 16.85 -6.49 -26.80
N GLY A 494 16.33 -5.77 -25.82
CA GLY A 494 15.24 -4.83 -26.05
C GLY A 494 13.87 -5.26 -25.52
N ASP A 495 13.71 -6.49 -24.98
CA ASP A 495 12.45 -6.98 -24.39
C ASP A 495 11.94 -6.08 -23.27
N ALA A 496 12.88 -5.38 -22.63
CA ALA A 496 12.58 -4.44 -21.56
C ALA A 496 11.93 -5.10 -20.33
N PHE A 497 12.36 -6.31 -19.95
CA PHE A 497 11.95 -6.99 -18.73
C PHE A 497 12.24 -6.11 -17.51
N GLY A 498 11.24 -5.88 -16.66
CA GLY A 498 11.31 -4.95 -15.55
C GLY A 498 10.89 -3.52 -15.91
N THR A 499 10.18 -3.30 -17.01
CA THR A 499 9.58 -1.99 -17.32
C THR A 499 8.59 -1.57 -16.25
N SER A 500 7.81 -2.50 -15.76
CA SER A 500 6.88 -2.35 -14.65
C SER A 500 7.10 -3.47 -13.64
N VAL A 501 6.93 -3.14 -12.37
CA VAL A 501 6.94 -4.12 -11.26
C VAL A 501 5.80 -3.83 -10.31
N SER A 502 5.21 -4.88 -9.75
CA SER A 502 4.23 -4.80 -8.67
C SER A 502 4.46 -5.95 -7.70
N VAL A 503 4.15 -5.74 -6.42
CA VAL A 503 4.44 -6.70 -5.35
C VAL A 503 3.16 -7.04 -4.58
N GLY A 504 2.96 -8.34 -4.32
CA GLY A 504 1.83 -8.85 -3.53
C GLY A 504 2.00 -10.34 -3.24
N ASP A 505 1.36 -10.85 -2.20
CA ASP A 505 1.37 -12.28 -1.84
C ASP A 505 0.21 -12.96 -2.58
N PHE A 506 0.46 -13.47 -3.81
CA PHE A 506 -0.59 -14.09 -4.62
C PHE A 506 -0.99 -15.48 -4.12
N ASN A 507 -0.09 -16.16 -3.41
CA ASN A 507 -0.31 -17.54 -2.98
C ASN A 507 -0.58 -17.68 -1.47
N ALA A 508 -0.56 -16.57 -0.71
CA ALA A 508 -0.76 -16.48 0.72
C ALA A 508 0.25 -17.31 1.54
N ASP A 509 1.49 -17.48 1.05
CA ASP A 509 2.55 -18.20 1.75
C ASP A 509 3.35 -17.32 2.72
N GLY A 510 3.15 -16.00 2.69
CA GLY A 510 3.75 -15.03 3.60
C GLY A 510 5.01 -14.37 3.06
N TYR A 511 5.42 -14.70 1.85
CA TYR A 511 6.44 -13.98 1.09
C TYR A 511 5.76 -13.09 0.07
N ALA A 512 6.27 -11.89 -0.13
CA ALA A 512 5.78 -11.05 -1.20
C ALA A 512 6.32 -11.57 -2.54
N ASP A 513 5.42 -11.76 -3.51
CA ASP A 513 5.74 -12.17 -4.87
C ASP A 513 5.85 -10.95 -5.78
N VAL A 514 6.46 -11.10 -6.95
CA VAL A 514 6.70 -10.02 -7.89
C VAL A 514 6.06 -10.30 -9.24
N LEU A 515 5.19 -9.41 -9.68
CA LEU A 515 4.70 -9.36 -11.05
C LEU A 515 5.56 -8.35 -11.83
N THR A 516 6.13 -8.76 -12.96
CA THR A 516 6.98 -7.89 -13.80
C THR A 516 6.61 -7.97 -15.26
N GLY A 517 6.72 -6.84 -15.97
CA GLY A 517 6.37 -6.71 -17.38
C GLY A 517 7.59 -6.56 -18.28
N ALA A 518 7.48 -7.11 -19.49
CA ALA A 518 8.36 -6.88 -20.63
C ALA A 518 7.50 -6.47 -21.85
N PRO A 519 7.07 -5.21 -21.92
CA PRO A 519 6.14 -4.77 -22.98
C PRO A 519 6.74 -4.76 -24.38
N SER A 520 8.05 -4.92 -24.51
CA SER A 520 8.72 -5.02 -25.80
C SER A 520 9.08 -6.45 -26.19
N GLU A 521 8.57 -7.44 -25.45
CA GLU A 521 8.72 -8.86 -25.81
C GLU A 521 8.06 -9.15 -27.16
N ASP A 522 8.79 -9.83 -28.05
CA ASP A 522 8.31 -10.27 -29.34
C ASP A 522 7.66 -11.64 -29.23
N ILE A 523 6.47 -11.81 -29.77
CA ILE A 523 5.75 -13.10 -29.74
C ILE A 523 5.53 -13.64 -31.15
N THR A 524 5.90 -14.90 -31.40
CA THR A 524 5.60 -15.55 -32.68
C THR A 524 4.22 -16.21 -32.63
N ARG A 525 3.28 -15.70 -33.42
CA ARG A 525 1.94 -16.24 -33.59
C ARG A 525 1.66 -16.54 -35.05
N ASP A 526 1.14 -17.76 -35.36
CA ASP A 526 0.84 -18.21 -36.71
C ASP A 526 2.02 -18.06 -37.70
N GLY A 527 3.25 -18.29 -37.21
CA GLY A 527 4.48 -18.16 -37.96
C GLY A 527 4.89 -16.73 -38.30
N LYS A 528 4.27 -15.73 -37.66
CA LYS A 528 4.60 -14.30 -37.80
C LYS A 528 5.06 -13.72 -36.48
N ASN A 529 6.14 -12.96 -36.51
CA ASN A 529 6.58 -12.17 -35.37
C ASN A 529 5.59 -11.02 -35.10
N ARG A 530 5.20 -10.86 -33.83
CA ARG A 530 4.41 -9.76 -33.28
C ARG A 530 5.35 -8.94 -32.40
N SER A 531 6.00 -7.97 -33.02
CA SER A 531 6.97 -7.13 -32.29
C SER A 531 6.29 -6.31 -31.21
N ASN A 532 6.94 -6.21 -30.04
CA ASN A 532 6.44 -5.49 -28.86
C ASN A 532 5.02 -5.93 -28.46
N ALA A 533 4.67 -7.19 -28.62
CA ALA A 533 3.37 -7.70 -28.17
C ALA A 533 3.27 -7.68 -26.63
N GLY A 534 4.40 -7.96 -25.99
CA GLY A 534 4.57 -7.91 -24.55
C GLY A 534 4.15 -9.19 -23.82
N SER A 535 4.77 -9.37 -22.66
CA SER A 535 4.53 -10.47 -21.73
C SER A 535 4.74 -10.03 -20.28
N VAL A 536 4.21 -10.81 -19.34
CA VAL A 536 4.43 -10.60 -17.91
C VAL A 536 4.87 -11.91 -17.23
N TRP A 537 5.62 -11.76 -16.15
CA TRP A 537 6.07 -12.90 -15.33
C TRP A 537 5.66 -12.66 -13.88
N LEU A 538 5.07 -13.69 -13.27
CA LEU A 538 4.83 -13.78 -11.84
C LEU A 538 5.95 -14.61 -11.23
N LEU A 539 6.78 -13.99 -10.41
CA LEU A 539 7.96 -14.55 -9.77
C LEU A 539 7.70 -14.73 -8.27
N LYS A 540 8.20 -15.80 -7.68
CA LYS A 540 7.94 -16.12 -6.27
C LYS A 540 8.99 -15.55 -5.33
N GLY A 541 8.51 -14.94 -4.23
CA GLY A 541 9.30 -14.68 -3.05
C GLY A 541 9.58 -15.96 -2.27
N THR A 542 10.72 -16.05 -1.60
CA THR A 542 11.12 -17.17 -0.74
C THR A 542 12.03 -16.67 0.36
N SER A 543 12.29 -17.48 1.40
CA SER A 543 13.26 -17.15 2.45
C SER A 543 14.69 -16.84 1.96
N SER A 544 14.98 -17.10 0.69
CA SER A 544 16.26 -16.78 0.04
C SER A 544 16.16 -15.57 -0.91
N GLY A 545 15.02 -14.88 -0.94
CA GLY A 545 14.69 -13.80 -1.85
C GLY A 545 13.92 -14.29 -3.08
N LEU A 546 13.92 -13.50 -4.14
CA LEU A 546 13.18 -13.76 -5.37
C LEU A 546 13.79 -14.93 -6.15
N THR A 547 12.93 -15.80 -6.72
CA THR A 547 13.35 -16.96 -7.49
C THR A 547 12.63 -17.05 -8.84
N GLY A 548 13.35 -17.59 -9.87
CA GLY A 548 12.73 -17.99 -11.14
C GLY A 548 12.02 -19.34 -11.06
N THR A 549 12.30 -20.15 -10.03
CA THR A 549 11.72 -21.49 -9.92
C THR A 549 10.21 -21.42 -9.66
N GLY A 550 9.42 -22.00 -10.57
CA GLY A 550 7.96 -21.97 -10.49
C GLY A 550 7.36 -20.62 -10.87
N SER A 551 8.11 -19.79 -11.62
CA SER A 551 7.55 -18.59 -12.25
C SER A 551 6.45 -18.97 -13.26
N LEU A 552 5.57 -18.02 -13.53
CA LEU A 552 4.50 -18.14 -14.52
C LEU A 552 4.63 -17.02 -15.52
N ALA A 553 4.77 -17.34 -16.80
CA ALA A 553 4.71 -16.36 -17.88
C ALA A 553 3.28 -16.28 -18.45
N LEU A 554 2.81 -15.08 -18.73
CA LEU A 554 1.51 -14.82 -19.34
C LEU A 554 1.66 -13.84 -20.50
N SER A 555 0.96 -14.17 -21.60
CA SER A 555 0.78 -13.30 -22.76
C SER A 555 -0.66 -13.42 -23.25
N GLN A 556 -1.03 -12.64 -24.26
CA GLN A 556 -2.36 -12.78 -24.87
C GLN A 556 -2.53 -14.11 -25.65
N ASP A 557 -1.45 -14.83 -25.93
CA ASP A 557 -1.50 -16.19 -26.48
C ASP A 557 -1.65 -17.29 -25.41
N THR A 558 -1.59 -16.93 -24.12
CA THR A 558 -1.82 -17.90 -23.05
C THR A 558 -3.26 -18.39 -23.08
N ALA A 559 -3.44 -19.69 -22.95
CA ALA A 559 -4.75 -20.33 -23.04
C ALA A 559 -5.77 -19.69 -22.09
N ASN A 560 -6.95 -19.37 -22.62
CA ASN A 560 -8.08 -18.70 -21.96
C ASN A 560 -7.86 -17.22 -21.60
N ILE A 561 -6.73 -16.63 -21.91
CA ILE A 561 -6.59 -15.17 -21.85
C ILE A 561 -7.40 -14.57 -23.01
N PRO A 562 -8.29 -13.60 -22.73
CA PRO A 562 -9.04 -12.92 -23.81
C PRO A 562 -8.13 -11.96 -24.57
N GLY A 563 -8.47 -11.67 -25.82
CA GLY A 563 -7.72 -10.81 -26.73
C GLY A 563 -6.97 -11.60 -27.79
N SER A 564 -6.12 -10.93 -28.50
CA SER A 564 -5.26 -11.48 -29.56
C SER A 564 -3.92 -10.78 -29.52
N THR A 565 -2.84 -11.52 -29.52
CA THR A 565 -1.48 -10.97 -29.62
C THR A 565 -1.28 -10.24 -30.95
N GLU A 566 -1.05 -8.95 -30.90
CA GLU A 566 -0.79 -8.07 -32.04
C GLU A 566 0.53 -7.32 -31.88
N THR A 567 1.00 -6.72 -32.97
CA THR A 567 2.20 -5.90 -32.92
C THR A 567 1.92 -4.61 -32.16
N ASP A 568 2.83 -4.25 -31.23
CA ASP A 568 2.77 -3.06 -30.40
C ASP A 568 1.65 -3.02 -29.35
N ASP A 569 1.07 -4.16 -28.95
CA ASP A 569 0.07 -4.22 -27.85
C ASP A 569 0.67 -3.84 -26.50
N LYS A 570 1.95 -4.17 -26.28
CA LYS A 570 2.70 -3.81 -25.08
C LYS A 570 2.08 -4.32 -23.78
N LEU A 571 1.65 -5.57 -23.76
CA LEU A 571 1.17 -6.20 -22.54
C LEU A 571 2.26 -6.15 -21.46
N GLY A 572 1.91 -5.71 -20.25
CA GLY A 572 2.86 -5.48 -19.17
C GLY A 572 3.43 -4.06 -19.10
N SER A 573 2.79 -3.10 -19.77
CA SER A 573 3.17 -1.67 -19.70
C SER A 573 2.97 -1.07 -18.31
N ALA A 574 1.94 -1.48 -17.58
CA ALA A 574 1.73 -1.20 -16.16
C ALA A 574 1.09 -2.42 -15.47
N LEU A 575 1.29 -2.55 -14.17
CA LEU A 575 0.91 -3.72 -13.39
C LEU A 575 0.32 -3.35 -12.04
N SER A 576 -0.63 -4.17 -11.58
CA SER A 576 -1.08 -4.21 -10.20
C SER A 576 -1.17 -5.68 -9.75
N LEU A 577 -0.61 -5.98 -8.59
CA LEU A 577 -0.72 -7.25 -7.90
C LEU A 577 -1.35 -6.99 -6.52
N SER A 578 -2.68 -7.00 -6.46
CA SER A 578 -3.45 -6.63 -5.28
C SER A 578 -4.72 -7.47 -5.14
N ASP A 579 -5.16 -7.71 -3.90
CA ASP A 579 -6.39 -8.45 -3.61
C ASP A 579 -7.61 -7.55 -3.87
N VAL A 580 -8.08 -7.53 -5.12
CA VAL A 580 -9.27 -6.77 -5.54
C VAL A 580 -10.57 -7.57 -5.41
N THR A 581 -10.49 -8.79 -4.88
CA THR A 581 -11.64 -9.64 -4.58
C THR A 581 -11.92 -9.78 -3.09
N GLY A 582 -10.98 -9.41 -2.23
CA GLY A 582 -11.08 -9.56 -0.78
C GLY A 582 -10.99 -11.02 -0.31
N ASP A 583 -10.46 -11.94 -1.15
CA ASP A 583 -10.36 -13.37 -0.84
C ASP A 583 -9.02 -13.75 -0.19
N GLY A 584 -8.08 -12.82 -0.12
CA GLY A 584 -6.78 -12.97 0.53
C GLY A 584 -5.64 -13.39 -0.38
N TYR A 585 -5.87 -13.43 -1.68
CA TYR A 585 -4.87 -13.71 -2.69
C TYR A 585 -4.73 -12.49 -3.59
N ALA A 586 -3.52 -12.03 -3.84
CA ALA A 586 -3.33 -10.89 -4.75
C ALA A 586 -3.64 -11.30 -6.18
N ASP A 587 -4.55 -10.57 -6.82
CA ASP A 587 -4.95 -10.73 -8.22
C ASP A 587 -4.05 -9.93 -9.16
N LEU A 588 -4.00 -10.32 -10.43
CA LEU A 588 -3.22 -9.63 -11.44
C LEU A 588 -4.10 -8.69 -12.26
N THR A 589 -3.71 -7.41 -12.33
CA THR A 589 -4.22 -6.46 -13.33
C THR A 589 -3.06 -5.99 -14.19
N ILE A 590 -3.18 -6.14 -15.50
CA ILE A 590 -2.10 -5.99 -16.47
C ILE A 590 -2.53 -4.99 -17.54
N GLY A 591 -1.77 -3.93 -17.74
CA GLY A 591 -1.97 -2.96 -18.80
C GLY A 591 -1.38 -3.42 -20.13
N ALA A 592 -2.08 -3.13 -21.22
CA ALA A 592 -1.61 -3.23 -22.58
C ALA A 592 -1.89 -1.89 -23.28
N GLU A 593 -0.99 -0.92 -23.11
CA GLU A 593 -1.22 0.48 -23.53
C GLU A 593 -1.34 0.65 -25.04
N GLY A 594 -0.78 -0.28 -25.79
CA GLY A 594 -0.76 -0.25 -27.24
C GLY A 594 -1.93 -0.96 -27.93
N GLU A 595 -2.69 -1.77 -27.22
CA GLU A 595 -3.84 -2.54 -27.72
C GLU A 595 -4.79 -1.66 -28.55
N ASP A 596 -5.35 -2.23 -29.64
CA ASP A 596 -6.25 -1.52 -30.56
C ASP A 596 -5.64 -0.19 -31.08
N ALA A 597 -4.39 -0.23 -31.56
CA ALA A 597 -3.64 0.92 -32.07
C ALA A 597 -3.50 2.07 -31.04
N GLY A 598 -3.17 1.73 -29.81
CA GLY A 598 -2.94 2.68 -28.72
C GLY A 598 -4.21 3.17 -28.02
N THR A 599 -5.32 2.50 -28.21
CA THR A 599 -6.52 2.70 -27.37
C THR A 599 -6.26 2.19 -25.96
N GLY A 600 -5.60 1.05 -25.89
CA GLY A 600 -5.18 0.42 -24.67
C GLY A 600 -6.28 -0.30 -23.91
N THR A 601 -5.88 -1.15 -22.98
CA THR A 601 -6.80 -2.00 -22.22
C THR A 601 -6.16 -2.52 -20.95
N LEU A 602 -7.01 -3.03 -20.03
CA LEU A 602 -6.60 -3.76 -18.84
C LEU A 602 -7.05 -5.21 -18.95
N LEU A 603 -6.13 -6.11 -18.69
CA LEU A 603 -6.39 -7.53 -18.50
C LEU A 603 -6.40 -7.84 -17.01
N TYR A 604 -7.54 -8.26 -16.48
CA TYR A 604 -7.66 -8.78 -15.13
C TYR A 604 -7.59 -10.30 -15.14
N VAL A 605 -6.74 -10.88 -14.30
CA VAL A 605 -6.59 -12.32 -14.14
C VAL A 605 -6.70 -12.67 -12.65
N PRO A 606 -7.80 -13.29 -12.22
CA PRO A 606 -8.00 -13.61 -10.82
C PRO A 606 -7.08 -14.72 -10.33
N VAL A 607 -6.70 -14.63 -9.06
CA VAL A 607 -6.08 -15.70 -8.31
C VAL A 607 -7.11 -16.32 -7.38
N THR A 608 -7.26 -17.63 -7.42
CA THR A 608 -8.21 -18.33 -6.56
C THR A 608 -7.49 -19.44 -5.79
N GLY A 609 -7.48 -19.36 -4.47
CA GLY A 609 -6.79 -20.33 -3.63
C GLY A 609 -5.28 -20.44 -3.92
N GLY A 610 -4.62 -19.32 -4.24
CA GLY A 610 -3.20 -19.26 -4.57
C GLY A 610 -2.84 -19.76 -5.96
N THR A 611 -3.82 -19.84 -6.87
CA THR A 611 -3.61 -20.29 -8.25
C THR A 611 -4.16 -19.28 -9.24
N VAL A 612 -3.33 -18.85 -10.19
CA VAL A 612 -3.73 -17.94 -11.27
C VAL A 612 -4.76 -18.64 -12.17
N THR A 613 -5.93 -18.03 -12.35
CA THR A 613 -7.08 -18.66 -13.01
C THR A 613 -7.41 -17.97 -14.34
N THR A 614 -6.64 -18.30 -15.39
CA THR A 614 -6.80 -17.68 -16.72
C THR A 614 -8.19 -17.88 -17.33
N ALA A 615 -8.87 -18.99 -16.99
CA ALA A 615 -10.24 -19.27 -17.46
C ALA A 615 -11.29 -18.25 -16.99
N LYS A 616 -10.96 -17.42 -16.00
CA LYS A 616 -11.80 -16.33 -15.49
C LYS A 616 -11.23 -14.94 -15.82
N ALA A 617 -10.22 -14.88 -16.67
CA ALA A 617 -9.64 -13.61 -17.08
C ALA A 617 -10.67 -12.73 -17.80
N VAL A 618 -10.61 -11.42 -17.53
CA VAL A 618 -11.56 -10.43 -18.09
C VAL A 618 -10.79 -9.26 -18.68
N TYR A 619 -11.26 -8.80 -19.81
CA TYR A 619 -10.77 -7.62 -20.50
C TYR A 619 -11.59 -6.38 -20.14
N TYR A 620 -10.94 -5.27 -19.79
CA TYR A 620 -11.55 -3.98 -19.53
C TYR A 620 -11.03 -2.97 -20.56
N GLY A 621 -11.77 -2.76 -21.64
CA GLY A 621 -11.48 -1.76 -22.67
C GLY A 621 -12.34 -0.51 -22.54
N ILE A 622 -12.39 0.27 -23.62
CA ILE A 622 -13.14 1.54 -23.69
C ILE A 622 -14.65 1.35 -23.40
N ALA A 623 -15.24 0.23 -23.78
CA ALA A 623 -16.65 -0.04 -23.55
C ALA A 623 -16.97 -0.18 -22.06
N GLN A 624 -16.09 -0.80 -21.27
CA GLN A 624 -16.25 -1.00 -19.82
C GLN A 624 -15.82 0.22 -19.02
N LEU A 625 -14.70 0.86 -19.38
CA LEU A 625 -14.10 1.94 -18.59
C LEU A 625 -14.41 3.34 -19.11
N GLY A 626 -14.97 3.45 -20.34
CA GLY A 626 -15.36 4.73 -20.91
C GLY A 626 -14.19 5.65 -21.25
N THR A 627 -12.99 5.09 -21.47
CA THR A 627 -11.83 5.81 -21.97
C THR A 627 -12.00 6.15 -23.46
N SER A 628 -11.13 6.96 -24.03
CA SER A 628 -11.23 7.34 -25.44
C SER A 628 -10.28 6.50 -26.30
N THR A 629 -10.61 6.40 -27.59
CA THR A 629 -9.69 5.86 -28.61
C THR A 629 -8.37 6.63 -28.58
N GLY A 630 -7.25 5.91 -28.62
CA GLY A 630 -5.90 6.48 -28.53
C GLY A 630 -5.50 6.96 -27.12
N GLY A 631 -6.29 6.63 -26.08
CA GLY A 631 -6.06 7.07 -24.71
C GLY A 631 -4.96 6.32 -23.96
N ARG A 632 -4.43 5.23 -24.54
CA ARG A 632 -3.40 4.37 -23.94
C ARG A 632 -3.77 3.86 -22.55
N LEU A 633 -4.99 3.36 -22.39
CA LEU A 633 -5.41 2.70 -21.15
C LEU A 633 -4.44 1.56 -20.80
N GLY A 634 -4.01 1.50 -19.54
CA GLY A 634 -2.98 0.55 -19.11
C GLY A 634 -1.56 1.12 -19.14
N GLN A 635 -1.41 2.44 -19.36
CA GLN A 635 -0.12 3.12 -19.22
C GLN A 635 0.24 3.37 -17.74
N VAL A 636 -0.75 3.65 -16.90
CA VAL A 636 -0.60 3.87 -15.46
C VAL A 636 -1.68 3.08 -14.73
N LEU A 637 -1.26 2.29 -13.78
CA LEU A 637 -2.08 1.52 -12.85
C LEU A 637 -1.58 1.72 -11.43
N THR A 638 -2.51 1.88 -10.49
CA THR A 638 -2.18 1.93 -9.06
C THR A 638 -3.09 0.95 -8.35
N PRO A 639 -2.49 0.00 -7.58
CA PRO A 639 -3.20 -0.98 -6.80
C PRO A 639 -3.86 -0.36 -5.59
#